data_9d12c720772a245ed923d3ca04df55a5
#
_entry.id   9d12c720772a245ed923d3ca04df55a5
#
_cell.length_a   1.000
_cell.length_b   1.000
_cell.length_c   1.000
_cell.angle_alpha   90.00
_cell.angle_beta   90.00
_cell.angle_gamma   90.00
#
_symmetry.space_group_name_H-M   'P 1'
#
loop_
_entity.id
_entity.type
_entity.pdbx_description
1 polymer ?
#
loop_
_entity_poly.entity_id
_entity_poly.type
_entity_poly.pdbx_seq_one_letter_code
_entity_poly.pdbx_strand_id
1 'polypeptide(L)'
;MKFIYCDTEYHTTFEFIDKVYCIAAVDDNGKAFKKWLNGQNNPNIVDEILEYYDTNAEDAVIVCHAWDLAERRAFTFLGVDVLKYNVICTFHLAKMLLDHSFSSIKQDECKAILNDDEKLQQAIETKRKRESKLSYAALCKRFKLALVDTDHKEAMRKLCIEDKTEGHEQEILDYCLSDVTFLGPLFKSLMAIYNRHMCNTACIIKHKLIKSGEEENIKYIIDQCKTITLFGKIADRGLPIDINRLKHIAKVAPIIIKNAVETFLEKYPGCFKYDLKECRYKQDSKATQKYLTEQLSRLNLLNKYPRTDSGSLNTCSDVLKEYFKQRGGFGEDLRQLKKLKDSLKYIRPENSAGNLLNYVKLVDDGYRLNYFTLNPYSTITTRCAPPTKRFIFGYHKALYGLLNPVKGKWLVELDYHSQETMVMASICKDENYYEAYKTPDIYLYVAYKAGYIPQADYEKITHDNVEEYKQKYKAIRSQFKTTTLGLQYGMGVARLAERLQISITNAEELVKSIRSIFKVSFAYRDRLIKVIDAHNSFCTYDMYIVPGRTYHNKATTVGNWPFQSGGSDVLRELVRILMPLEKEHKFEIITTIHDAIVFLVDEGNYEAIEFVKQNMVSVANKVLNVKSGYTIEVGEPDIIASGDIWSPDKDKAEQFKAFLKTEAI
;
A
#
# COMPACT_ATOMS: atom_id res chain seq x y z
N MET A 1 -24.58 0.11 -23.13
CA MET A 1 -23.12 0.45 -23.03
C MET A 1 -22.41 -0.18 -24.21
N LYS A 2 -21.57 0.59 -24.90
CA LYS A 2 -20.72 0.16 -26.02
C LYS A 2 -19.28 -0.03 -25.51
N PHE A 3 -18.67 -1.20 -25.74
CA PHE A 3 -17.29 -1.45 -25.33
C PHE A 3 -16.32 -1.07 -26.43
N ILE A 4 -15.27 -0.32 -26.07
CA ILE A 4 -14.20 0.11 -26.95
C ILE A 4 -12.89 -0.30 -26.32
N TYR A 5 -12.16 -1.18 -26.94
CA TYR A 5 -10.90 -1.76 -26.49
C TYR A 5 -9.75 -0.90 -27.00
N CYS A 6 -8.94 -0.33 -26.10
CA CYS A 6 -7.89 0.63 -26.44
C CYS A 6 -6.52 0.22 -25.91
N ASP A 7 -5.50 0.60 -26.66
CA ASP A 7 -4.08 0.53 -26.26
C ASP A 7 -3.32 1.75 -26.82
N THR A 8 -2.16 2.06 -26.18
CA THR A 8 -1.31 3.21 -26.54
C THR A 8 0.16 2.81 -26.53
N GLU A 9 0.94 3.32 -27.48
CA GLU A 9 2.40 3.19 -27.47
C GLU A 9 3.06 4.52 -27.16
N TYR A 10 4.06 4.49 -26.25
CA TYR A 10 4.67 5.71 -25.70
C TYR A 10 6.15 5.50 -25.31
N HIS A 11 6.85 6.62 -25.20
CA HIS A 11 8.21 6.70 -24.64
C HIS A 11 8.16 7.21 -23.20
N THR A 12 9.17 6.82 -22.39
CA THR A 12 9.31 7.29 -21.01
C THR A 12 10.75 7.64 -20.69
N THR A 13 10.95 8.80 -20.06
CA THR A 13 12.21 9.17 -19.41
C THR A 13 12.02 9.12 -17.90
N PHE A 14 12.81 8.30 -17.20
CA PHE A 14 12.65 8.05 -15.75
C PHE A 14 11.20 7.75 -15.32
N GLU A 15 10.51 6.90 -16.07
CA GLU A 15 9.10 6.55 -15.89
C GLU A 15 8.10 7.69 -16.17
N PHE A 16 8.51 8.91 -16.44
CA PHE A 16 7.60 9.93 -16.97
C PHE A 16 7.33 9.67 -18.44
N ILE A 17 6.06 9.66 -18.83
CA ILE A 17 5.70 9.66 -20.25
C ILE A 17 6.07 11.03 -20.80
N ASP A 18 6.85 11.05 -21.84
CA ASP A 18 7.30 12.27 -22.52
C ASP A 18 6.88 12.31 -24.00
N LYS A 19 6.45 11.17 -24.54
CA LYS A 19 5.82 11.06 -25.87
C LYS A 19 4.78 9.97 -25.88
N VAL A 20 3.64 10.21 -26.53
CA VAL A 20 2.70 9.17 -26.96
C VAL A 20 2.74 9.13 -28.48
N TYR A 21 3.15 7.99 -29.02
CA TYR A 21 3.31 7.83 -30.47
C TYR A 21 2.01 7.59 -31.17
N CYS A 22 1.21 6.66 -30.68
CA CYS A 22 -0.04 6.30 -31.30
C CYS A 22 -1.07 5.74 -30.31
N ILE A 23 -2.29 5.63 -30.83
CA ILE A 23 -3.42 4.97 -30.19
C ILE A 23 -4.13 4.09 -31.18
N ALA A 24 -4.55 2.91 -30.74
CA ALA A 24 -5.43 2.02 -31.48
C ALA A 24 -6.66 1.67 -30.63
N ALA A 25 -7.79 1.48 -31.31
CA ALA A 25 -9.03 1.05 -30.66
C ALA A 25 -9.83 0.11 -31.60
N VAL A 26 -10.59 -0.81 -30.97
CA VAL A 26 -11.48 -1.73 -31.68
C VAL A 26 -12.79 -1.86 -30.90
N ASP A 27 -13.94 -1.95 -31.60
CA ASP A 27 -15.22 -2.30 -30.96
C ASP A 27 -15.53 -3.81 -31.01
N ASP A 28 -16.66 -4.21 -30.46
CA ASP A 28 -17.11 -5.62 -30.48
C ASP A 28 -17.37 -6.17 -31.87
N ASN A 29 -17.55 -5.33 -32.90
CA ASN A 29 -17.77 -5.71 -34.29
C ASN A 29 -16.46 -5.80 -35.07
N GLY A 30 -15.31 -5.50 -34.46
CA GLY A 30 -14.03 -5.48 -35.13
C GLY A 30 -13.77 -4.20 -35.95
N LYS A 31 -14.62 -3.16 -35.86
CA LYS A 31 -14.36 -1.85 -36.45
C LYS A 31 -13.13 -1.26 -35.75
N ALA A 32 -12.10 -0.89 -36.51
CA ALA A 32 -10.80 -0.45 -35.99
C ALA A 32 -10.59 1.04 -36.21
N PHE A 33 -10.08 1.72 -35.16
CA PHE A 33 -9.56 3.07 -35.18
C PHE A 33 -8.05 3.02 -34.95
N LYS A 34 -7.28 3.80 -35.71
CA LYS A 34 -5.84 3.97 -35.53
C LYS A 34 -5.46 5.42 -35.76
N LYS A 35 -4.62 5.98 -34.89
CA LYS A 35 -4.12 7.35 -35.06
C LYS A 35 -2.67 7.48 -34.60
N TRP A 36 -1.81 7.99 -35.48
CA TRP A 36 -0.46 8.40 -35.14
C TRP A 36 -0.48 9.82 -34.55
N LEU A 37 0.12 10.00 -33.38
CA LEU A 37 0.08 11.25 -32.61
C LEU A 37 1.43 11.99 -32.63
N ASN A 38 2.51 11.26 -32.90
CA ASN A 38 3.88 11.79 -32.96
C ASN A 38 4.28 12.69 -31.77
N GLY A 39 3.89 12.31 -30.57
CA GLY A 39 4.18 13.04 -29.34
C GLY A 39 3.38 14.34 -29.15
N GLN A 40 2.44 14.67 -30.02
CA GLN A 40 1.60 15.85 -29.90
C GLN A 40 0.50 15.62 -28.86
N ASN A 41 0.22 16.67 -28.05
CA ASN A 41 -0.92 16.63 -27.15
C ASN A 41 -2.22 16.60 -27.94
N ASN A 42 -3.16 15.76 -27.51
CA ASN A 42 -4.50 15.70 -28.05
C ASN A 42 -5.52 15.44 -26.95
N PRO A 43 -6.02 16.49 -26.26
CA PRO A 43 -6.97 16.35 -25.16
C PRO A 43 -8.32 15.77 -25.59
N ASN A 44 -8.63 15.82 -26.89
CA ASN A 44 -9.91 15.35 -27.44
C ASN A 44 -9.83 13.95 -28.04
N ILE A 45 -8.68 13.27 -27.97
CA ILE A 45 -8.48 11.98 -28.65
C ILE A 45 -9.51 10.92 -28.27
N VAL A 46 -9.95 10.91 -27.00
CA VAL A 46 -10.98 9.96 -26.56
C VAL A 46 -12.35 10.34 -27.14
N ASP A 47 -12.69 11.62 -27.16
CA ASP A 47 -13.94 12.07 -27.78
C ASP A 47 -13.95 11.78 -29.31
N GLU A 48 -12.82 11.96 -30.00
CA GLU A 48 -12.67 11.54 -31.42
C GLU A 48 -12.91 10.03 -31.63
N ILE A 49 -12.40 9.20 -30.72
CA ILE A 49 -12.64 7.75 -30.73
C ILE A 49 -14.13 7.46 -30.54
N LEU A 50 -14.75 8.11 -29.54
CA LEU A 50 -16.18 7.91 -29.25
C LEU A 50 -17.05 8.33 -30.45
N GLU A 51 -16.74 9.46 -31.08
CA GLU A 51 -17.41 9.95 -32.28
C GLU A 51 -17.25 8.95 -33.45
N TYR A 52 -16.04 8.44 -33.67
CA TYR A 52 -15.79 7.41 -34.71
C TYR A 52 -16.66 6.16 -34.52
N TYR A 53 -17.00 5.84 -33.28
CA TYR A 53 -17.85 4.71 -32.94
C TYR A 53 -19.33 5.09 -32.75
N ASP A 54 -19.77 6.28 -33.10
CA ASP A 54 -21.15 6.75 -32.94
C ASP A 54 -21.67 6.55 -31.49
N THR A 55 -20.91 7.05 -30.50
CA THR A 55 -21.24 6.91 -29.07
C THR A 55 -20.73 8.14 -28.27
N ASN A 56 -21.00 8.17 -26.98
CA ASN A 56 -20.60 9.23 -26.07
C ASN A 56 -19.99 8.67 -24.76
N ALA A 57 -19.49 9.55 -23.89
CA ALA A 57 -18.81 9.16 -22.66
C ALA A 57 -19.72 8.43 -21.63
N GLU A 58 -21.04 8.68 -21.67
CA GLU A 58 -21.99 8.03 -20.73
C GLU A 58 -22.32 6.61 -21.17
N ASP A 59 -22.46 6.39 -22.49
CA ASP A 59 -22.89 5.12 -23.08
C ASP A 59 -21.73 4.18 -23.42
N ALA A 60 -20.50 4.71 -23.45
CA ALA A 60 -19.31 3.93 -23.76
C ALA A 60 -18.55 3.49 -22.52
N VAL A 61 -17.84 2.36 -22.67
CA VAL A 61 -16.85 1.86 -21.71
C VAL A 61 -15.54 1.59 -22.43
N ILE A 62 -14.50 2.29 -22.04
CA ILE A 62 -13.14 2.07 -22.57
C ILE A 62 -12.53 0.90 -21.78
N VAL A 63 -12.07 -0.10 -22.49
CA VAL A 63 -11.43 -1.29 -21.90
C VAL A 63 -9.95 -1.30 -22.25
N CYS A 64 -9.10 -1.27 -21.21
CA CYS A 64 -7.64 -1.33 -21.36
C CYS A 64 -7.05 -2.48 -20.53
N HIS A 65 -5.79 -2.83 -20.78
CA HIS A 65 -5.17 -3.89 -19.99
C HIS A 65 -4.50 -3.39 -18.73
N ALA A 66 -3.70 -2.34 -18.76
CA ALA A 66 -2.89 -1.87 -17.63
C ALA A 66 -3.19 -0.41 -17.25
N TRP A 67 -4.46 -0.05 -17.16
CA TRP A 67 -4.98 1.31 -17.04
C TRP A 67 -4.12 2.24 -16.18
N ASP A 68 -3.90 1.92 -14.89
CA ASP A 68 -3.18 2.80 -13.97
C ASP A 68 -1.69 2.95 -14.30
N LEU A 69 -1.09 1.92 -14.86
CA LEU A 69 0.35 1.88 -15.13
C LEU A 69 0.72 2.46 -16.50
N ALA A 70 -0.20 2.42 -17.46
CA ALA A 70 0.05 2.77 -18.86
C ALA A 70 -0.98 3.78 -19.39
N GLU A 71 -2.17 3.34 -19.82
CA GLU A 71 -3.09 4.14 -20.62
C GLU A 71 -3.60 5.38 -19.90
N ARG A 72 -3.92 5.31 -18.58
CA ARG A 72 -4.31 6.47 -17.79
C ARG A 72 -3.25 7.57 -17.86
N ARG A 73 -1.98 7.19 -17.76
CA ARG A 73 -0.86 8.12 -17.77
C ARG A 73 -0.62 8.67 -19.17
N ALA A 74 -0.76 7.84 -20.21
CA ALA A 74 -0.70 8.29 -21.61
C ALA A 74 -1.81 9.28 -21.92
N PHE A 75 -3.05 8.99 -21.53
CA PHE A 75 -4.17 9.93 -21.70
C PHE A 75 -3.98 11.21 -20.88
N THR A 76 -3.48 11.13 -19.65
CA THR A 76 -3.16 12.33 -18.86
C THR A 76 -2.07 13.16 -19.54
N PHE A 77 -1.04 12.54 -20.13
CA PHE A 77 -0.01 13.25 -20.89
C PHE A 77 -0.59 13.96 -22.12
N LEU A 78 -1.54 13.33 -22.80
CA LEU A 78 -2.24 13.94 -23.94
C LEU A 78 -3.20 15.09 -23.57
N GLY A 79 -3.41 15.34 -22.27
CA GLY A 79 -4.30 16.37 -21.74
C GLY A 79 -5.76 15.91 -21.57
N VAL A 80 -6.04 14.61 -21.68
CA VAL A 80 -7.39 14.04 -21.53
C VAL A 80 -7.83 14.12 -20.06
N ASP A 81 -9.06 14.60 -19.80
CA ASP A 81 -9.67 14.41 -18.49
C ASP A 81 -10.18 12.98 -18.31
N VAL A 82 -9.32 12.14 -17.76
CA VAL A 82 -9.58 10.70 -17.59
C VAL A 82 -10.76 10.38 -16.65
N LEU A 83 -11.23 11.31 -15.85
CA LEU A 83 -12.41 11.13 -14.99
C LEU A 83 -13.74 11.25 -15.73
N LYS A 84 -13.74 11.85 -16.92
CA LYS A 84 -14.93 12.00 -17.79
C LYS A 84 -15.45 10.65 -18.29
N TYR A 85 -14.60 9.61 -18.39
CA TYR A 85 -14.89 8.37 -19.09
C TYR A 85 -15.08 7.18 -18.17
N ASN A 86 -15.95 6.25 -18.58
CA ASN A 86 -16.08 4.95 -17.94
C ASN A 86 -14.96 4.03 -18.43
N VAL A 87 -14.21 3.45 -17.51
CA VAL A 87 -13.05 2.60 -17.85
C VAL A 87 -13.13 1.26 -17.14
N ILE A 88 -12.68 0.21 -17.81
CA ILE A 88 -12.43 -1.10 -17.22
C ILE A 88 -10.98 -1.52 -17.51
N CYS A 89 -10.28 -1.95 -16.45
CA CYS A 89 -8.93 -2.50 -16.50
C CYS A 89 -8.96 -4.03 -16.43
N THR A 90 -8.62 -4.72 -17.51
CA THR A 90 -8.59 -6.19 -17.52
C THR A 90 -7.49 -6.76 -16.63
N PHE A 91 -6.39 -6.04 -16.40
CA PHE A 91 -5.36 -6.44 -15.43
C PHE A 91 -5.92 -6.43 -13.99
N HIS A 92 -6.67 -5.39 -13.60
CA HIS A 92 -7.33 -5.32 -12.29
C HIS A 92 -8.33 -6.47 -12.12
N LEU A 93 -9.16 -6.70 -13.11
CA LEU A 93 -10.15 -7.77 -13.11
C LEU A 93 -9.48 -9.16 -13.02
N ALA A 94 -8.43 -9.39 -13.79
CA ALA A 94 -7.66 -10.64 -13.76
C ALA A 94 -6.96 -10.83 -12.40
N LYS A 95 -6.39 -9.77 -11.82
CA LYS A 95 -5.76 -9.80 -10.50
C LYS A 95 -6.77 -10.21 -9.41
N MET A 96 -7.96 -9.66 -9.44
CA MET A 96 -9.02 -9.99 -8.50
C MET A 96 -9.46 -11.46 -8.61
N LEU A 97 -9.62 -11.99 -9.82
CA LEU A 97 -10.26 -13.29 -10.05
C LEU A 97 -9.29 -14.47 -10.08
N LEU A 98 -8.06 -14.27 -10.56
CA LEU A 98 -7.22 -15.40 -10.98
C LEU A 98 -6.05 -15.69 -10.05
N ASP A 99 -5.40 -14.69 -9.49
CA ASP A 99 -4.22 -14.92 -8.67
C ASP A 99 -3.84 -13.73 -7.81
N HIS A 100 -4.09 -13.83 -6.53
CA HIS A 100 -3.56 -12.91 -5.52
C HIS A 100 -2.23 -13.39 -4.93
N SER A 101 -1.65 -14.48 -5.43
CA SER A 101 -0.41 -15.06 -4.92
C SER A 101 0.87 -14.28 -5.28
N PHE A 102 0.72 -13.10 -5.88
CA PHE A 102 1.82 -12.24 -6.29
C PHE A 102 2.68 -11.67 -5.16
N SER A 103 2.27 -11.77 -3.91
CA SER A 103 2.96 -11.12 -2.80
C SER A 103 3.93 -12.00 -2.02
N SER A 104 4.04 -13.28 -2.35
CA SER A 104 5.00 -14.14 -1.66
C SER A 104 5.67 -15.13 -2.61
N ILE A 105 6.79 -14.73 -3.18
CA ILE A 105 7.91 -15.67 -3.12
C ILE A 105 8.00 -15.99 -1.64
N LYS A 106 7.77 -17.25 -1.24
CA LYS A 106 7.97 -17.65 0.15
C LYS A 106 9.32 -17.10 0.56
N GLN A 107 9.40 -16.42 1.71
CA GLN A 107 10.68 -15.92 2.25
C GLN A 107 11.77 -17.00 2.21
N ASP A 108 11.37 -18.27 2.26
CA ASP A 108 12.22 -19.43 2.21
C ASP A 108 12.81 -19.72 0.82
N GLU A 109 12.12 -19.41 -0.27
CA GLU A 109 12.66 -19.51 -1.63
C GLU A 109 13.62 -18.35 -1.97
N CYS A 110 13.38 -17.15 -1.40
CA CYS A 110 14.33 -16.05 -1.52
C CYS A 110 15.63 -16.30 -0.75
N LYS A 111 15.59 -17.01 0.35
CA LYS A 111 16.77 -17.31 1.18
C LYS A 111 17.72 -18.31 0.52
N ALA A 112 17.19 -19.30 -0.22
CA ALA A 112 18.00 -20.26 -0.98
C ALA A 112 18.74 -19.63 -2.17
N ILE A 113 18.33 -18.43 -2.57
CA ILE A 113 18.77 -17.74 -3.79
C ILE A 113 19.88 -16.69 -3.52
N LEU A 114 20.02 -16.23 -2.27
CA LEU A 114 20.85 -15.08 -1.92
C LEU A 114 22.37 -15.33 -1.87
N ASN A 115 22.82 -16.58 -2.02
CA ASN A 115 24.24 -16.93 -1.91
C ASN A 115 24.95 -17.22 -3.26
N ASP A 116 24.25 -17.05 -4.40
CA ASP A 116 24.79 -17.38 -5.73
C ASP A 116 24.21 -16.41 -6.77
N ASP A 117 25.06 -15.64 -7.43
CA ASP A 117 24.62 -14.60 -8.38
C ASP A 117 23.78 -15.15 -9.56
N GLU A 118 24.08 -16.36 -10.04
CA GLU A 118 23.27 -17.02 -11.07
C GLU A 118 21.86 -17.40 -10.57
N LYS A 119 21.73 -17.77 -9.30
CA LYS A 119 20.43 -18.06 -8.68
C LYS A 119 19.62 -16.78 -8.44
N LEU A 120 20.27 -15.65 -8.17
CA LEU A 120 19.60 -14.36 -8.07
C LEU A 120 19.03 -13.92 -9.43
N GLN A 121 19.78 -14.10 -10.51
CA GLN A 121 19.29 -13.85 -11.86
C GLN A 121 18.11 -14.77 -12.23
N GLN A 122 18.22 -16.05 -11.94
CA GLN A 122 17.13 -17.03 -12.14
C GLN A 122 15.90 -16.73 -11.27
N ALA A 123 16.08 -16.17 -10.07
CA ALA A 123 14.97 -15.75 -9.23
C ALA A 123 14.31 -14.46 -9.70
N ILE A 124 15.10 -13.52 -10.18
CA ILE A 124 14.59 -12.30 -10.82
C ILE A 124 13.80 -12.69 -12.07
N GLU A 125 14.30 -13.64 -12.85
CA GLU A 125 13.64 -14.16 -14.03
C GLU A 125 12.39 -14.99 -13.70
N THR A 126 12.43 -15.79 -12.63
CA THR A 126 11.26 -16.51 -12.09
C THR A 126 10.23 -15.55 -11.51
N LYS A 127 10.67 -14.47 -10.87
CA LYS A 127 9.80 -13.39 -10.40
C LYS A 127 9.17 -12.65 -11.57
N ARG A 128 9.94 -12.30 -12.59
CA ARG A 128 9.43 -11.73 -13.85
C ARG A 128 8.46 -12.68 -14.56
N LYS A 129 8.76 -13.98 -14.63
CA LYS A 129 7.84 -15.01 -15.18
C LYS A 129 6.57 -15.14 -14.36
N ARG A 130 6.59 -14.95 -13.04
CA ARG A 130 5.41 -14.93 -12.17
C ARG A 130 4.63 -13.60 -12.30
N GLU A 131 5.29 -12.46 -12.31
CA GLU A 131 4.69 -11.16 -12.61
C GLU A 131 4.06 -11.14 -14.02
N SER A 132 4.62 -11.88 -14.97
CA SER A 132 4.07 -12.05 -16.31
C SER A 132 2.79 -12.87 -16.40
N LYS A 133 2.38 -13.62 -15.36
CA LYS A 133 1.16 -14.45 -15.39
C LYS A 133 -0.13 -13.66 -15.60
N LEU A 134 -0.14 -12.38 -15.28
CA LEU A 134 -1.25 -11.46 -15.53
C LEU A 134 -0.93 -10.46 -16.65
N SER A 135 0.20 -10.59 -17.34
CA SER A 135 0.45 -9.82 -18.55
C SER A 135 -0.57 -10.21 -19.63
N TYR A 136 -0.86 -9.28 -20.51
CA TYR A 136 -1.80 -9.49 -21.60
C TYR A 136 -1.53 -10.80 -22.36
N ALA A 137 -0.30 -11.02 -22.81
CA ALA A 137 0.10 -12.24 -23.51
C ALA A 137 -0.10 -13.52 -22.68
N ALA A 138 0.23 -13.48 -21.37
CA ALA A 138 0.04 -14.62 -20.49
C ALA A 138 -1.45 -14.95 -20.28
N LEU A 139 -2.29 -13.94 -20.18
CA LEU A 139 -3.75 -14.11 -20.07
C LEU A 139 -4.35 -14.63 -21.37
N CYS A 140 -3.96 -14.08 -22.53
CA CYS A 140 -4.39 -14.60 -23.83
C CYS A 140 -4.05 -16.09 -23.98
N LYS A 141 -2.83 -16.49 -23.63
CA LYS A 141 -2.42 -17.91 -23.61
C LYS A 141 -3.26 -18.74 -22.63
N ARG A 142 -3.53 -18.24 -21.42
CA ARG A 142 -4.34 -18.93 -20.39
C ARG A 142 -5.78 -19.16 -20.85
N PHE A 143 -6.36 -18.20 -21.56
CA PHE A 143 -7.73 -18.28 -22.08
C PHE A 143 -7.80 -18.89 -23.49
N LYS A 144 -6.68 -19.40 -24.01
CA LYS A 144 -6.56 -20.00 -25.33
C LYS A 144 -7.02 -19.06 -26.47
N LEU A 145 -6.80 -17.77 -26.28
CA LEU A 145 -6.89 -16.77 -27.32
C LEU A 145 -5.63 -16.88 -28.21
N ALA A 146 -5.59 -16.22 -29.36
CA ALA A 146 -4.46 -16.35 -30.26
C ALA A 146 -3.09 -16.10 -29.60
N LEU A 147 -2.04 -16.69 -30.13
CA LEU A 147 -0.66 -16.43 -29.70
C LEU A 147 -0.27 -15.03 -30.18
N VAL A 148 0.11 -14.17 -29.28
CA VAL A 148 0.78 -12.91 -29.58
C VAL A 148 2.22 -13.23 -29.93
N ASP A 149 2.70 -12.78 -31.11
CA ASP A 149 4.12 -12.88 -31.48
C ASP A 149 4.97 -12.06 -30.49
N THR A 150 5.66 -12.78 -29.60
CA THR A 150 6.45 -12.16 -28.53
C THR A 150 7.70 -11.46 -29.03
N ASP A 151 8.31 -11.95 -30.13
CA ASP A 151 9.56 -11.41 -30.66
C ASP A 151 9.29 -10.12 -31.42
N HIS A 152 8.23 -10.08 -32.22
CA HIS A 152 7.78 -8.86 -32.87
C HIS A 152 7.36 -7.79 -31.83
N LYS A 153 6.65 -8.21 -30.79
CA LYS A 153 6.26 -7.34 -29.67
C LYS A 153 7.46 -6.70 -29.00
N GLU A 154 8.50 -7.47 -28.68
CA GLU A 154 9.72 -6.92 -28.06
C GLU A 154 10.45 -5.96 -29.00
N ALA A 155 10.48 -6.23 -30.31
CA ALA A 155 11.11 -5.36 -31.31
C ALA A 155 10.39 -4.00 -31.38
N MET A 156 9.06 -3.97 -31.53
CA MET A 156 8.29 -2.72 -31.61
C MET A 156 8.38 -1.91 -30.31
N ARG A 157 8.23 -2.58 -29.18
CA ARG A 157 8.39 -1.95 -27.86
C ARG A 157 9.78 -1.34 -27.68
N LYS A 158 10.83 -2.00 -28.19
CA LYS A 158 12.20 -1.48 -28.13
C LYS A 158 12.35 -0.19 -28.92
N LEU A 159 11.76 -0.09 -30.11
CA LEU A 159 11.73 1.13 -30.92
C LEU A 159 11.12 2.31 -30.15
N CYS A 160 9.99 2.06 -29.48
CA CYS A 160 9.33 3.08 -28.64
C CYS A 160 10.19 3.47 -27.43
N ILE A 161 10.82 2.51 -26.73
CA ILE A 161 11.67 2.78 -25.57
C ILE A 161 12.94 3.55 -25.98
N GLU A 162 13.52 3.25 -27.14
CA GLU A 162 14.74 3.90 -27.62
C GLU A 162 14.48 5.20 -28.39
N ASP A 163 13.22 5.61 -28.51
CA ASP A 163 12.77 6.76 -29.33
C ASP A 163 13.25 6.68 -30.80
N LYS A 164 13.20 5.49 -31.37
CA LYS A 164 13.64 5.18 -32.75
C LYS A 164 12.45 4.77 -33.62
N THR A 165 11.42 5.60 -33.63
CA THR A 165 10.16 5.29 -34.31
C THR A 165 10.07 5.79 -35.75
N GLU A 166 11.00 6.65 -36.18
CA GLU A 166 11.03 7.22 -37.53
C GLU A 166 11.17 6.14 -38.61
N GLY A 167 10.25 6.14 -39.56
CA GLY A 167 10.16 5.13 -40.62
C GLY A 167 9.49 3.81 -40.22
N HIS A 168 9.03 3.67 -38.96
CA HIS A 168 8.35 2.49 -38.46
C HIS A 168 6.91 2.79 -37.97
N GLU A 169 6.38 3.95 -38.34
CA GLU A 169 5.08 4.45 -37.83
C GLU A 169 3.93 3.46 -38.12
N GLN A 170 3.90 2.93 -39.34
CA GLN A 170 2.84 1.98 -39.72
C GLN A 170 2.99 0.63 -39.01
N GLU A 171 4.21 0.16 -38.84
CA GLU A 171 4.49 -1.10 -38.12
C GLU A 171 4.09 -0.99 -36.64
N ILE A 172 4.39 0.14 -36.00
CA ILE A 172 4.02 0.41 -34.61
C ILE A 172 2.50 0.57 -34.47
N LEU A 173 1.82 1.23 -35.42
CA LEU A 173 0.36 1.34 -35.45
C LEU A 173 -0.31 -0.03 -35.58
N ASP A 174 0.20 -0.88 -36.46
CA ASP A 174 -0.34 -2.21 -36.68
C ASP A 174 -0.06 -3.14 -35.50
N TYR A 175 1.08 -2.95 -34.86
CA TYR A 175 1.41 -3.61 -33.59
C TYR A 175 0.44 -3.18 -32.48
N CYS A 176 0.23 -1.88 -32.23
CA CYS A 176 -0.71 -1.33 -31.26
C CYS A 176 -2.13 -1.87 -31.52
N LEU A 177 -2.58 -1.94 -32.79
CA LEU A 177 -3.86 -2.53 -33.15
C LEU A 177 -3.92 -4.03 -32.82
N SER A 178 -2.82 -4.77 -33.01
CA SER A 178 -2.78 -6.19 -32.69
C SER A 178 -2.98 -6.47 -31.20
N ASP A 179 -2.48 -5.58 -30.33
CA ASP A 179 -2.61 -5.72 -28.88
C ASP A 179 -4.05 -5.48 -28.40
N VAL A 180 -4.90 -4.76 -29.12
CA VAL A 180 -6.32 -4.60 -28.77
C VAL A 180 -7.24 -5.68 -29.32
N THR A 181 -6.83 -6.43 -30.33
CA THR A 181 -7.69 -7.39 -31.06
C THR A 181 -8.29 -8.47 -30.15
N PHE A 182 -7.51 -8.98 -29.19
CA PHE A 182 -7.96 -10.03 -28.27
C PHE A 182 -8.40 -9.49 -26.91
N LEU A 183 -8.39 -8.18 -26.72
CA LEU A 183 -8.77 -7.56 -25.45
C LEU A 183 -10.26 -7.76 -25.16
N GLY A 184 -11.12 -7.69 -26.18
CA GLY A 184 -12.54 -7.96 -26.06
C GLY A 184 -12.86 -9.40 -25.63
N PRO A 185 -12.35 -10.43 -26.34
CA PRO A 185 -12.48 -11.82 -25.89
C PRO A 185 -11.93 -12.09 -24.49
N LEU A 186 -10.80 -11.47 -24.12
CA LEU A 186 -10.23 -11.56 -22.77
C LEU A 186 -11.17 -10.94 -21.73
N PHE A 187 -11.67 -9.74 -21.97
CA PHE A 187 -12.62 -9.05 -21.10
C PHE A 187 -13.89 -9.89 -20.89
N LYS A 188 -14.51 -10.39 -21.96
CA LYS A 188 -15.70 -11.25 -21.89
C LYS A 188 -15.45 -12.52 -21.06
N SER A 189 -14.27 -13.14 -21.22
CA SER A 189 -13.88 -14.32 -20.44
C SER A 189 -13.74 -14.02 -18.94
N LEU A 190 -13.13 -12.89 -18.59
CA LEU A 190 -12.98 -12.45 -17.20
C LEU A 190 -14.34 -12.07 -16.60
N MET A 191 -15.20 -11.35 -17.35
CA MET A 191 -16.56 -11.00 -16.89
C MET A 191 -17.43 -12.23 -16.65
N ALA A 192 -17.31 -13.25 -17.48
CA ALA A 192 -18.02 -14.51 -17.27
C ALA A 192 -17.63 -15.18 -15.93
N ILE A 193 -16.35 -15.09 -15.54
CA ILE A 193 -15.88 -15.56 -14.22
C ILE A 193 -16.43 -14.67 -13.12
N TYR A 194 -16.36 -13.36 -13.27
CA TYR A 194 -16.88 -12.39 -12.28
C TYR A 194 -18.39 -12.61 -12.05
N ASN A 195 -19.18 -12.67 -13.13
CA ASN A 195 -20.62 -12.89 -13.09
C ASN A 195 -20.97 -14.19 -12.36
N ARG A 196 -20.23 -15.28 -12.61
CA ARG A 196 -20.41 -16.57 -11.92
C ARG A 196 -20.19 -16.44 -10.40
N HIS A 197 -19.19 -15.70 -9.98
CA HIS A 197 -18.97 -15.46 -8.55
C HIS A 197 -20.08 -14.59 -7.96
N MET A 198 -20.52 -13.56 -8.67
CA MET A 198 -21.54 -12.61 -8.17
C MET A 198 -22.95 -13.22 -8.06
N CYS A 199 -23.26 -14.29 -8.78
CA CYS A 199 -24.58 -14.95 -8.69
C CYS A 199 -24.92 -15.43 -7.27
N ASN A 200 -23.93 -15.71 -6.41
CA ASN A 200 -24.14 -16.21 -5.06
C ASN A 200 -22.99 -15.84 -4.12
N THR A 201 -22.72 -14.55 -3.99
CA THR A 201 -21.62 -14.03 -3.18
C THR A 201 -22.17 -13.31 -1.94
N ALA A 202 -21.59 -13.59 -0.78
CA ALA A 202 -21.91 -12.88 0.46
C ALA A 202 -21.09 -11.58 0.57
N CYS A 203 -21.76 -10.44 0.65
CA CYS A 203 -21.10 -9.19 1.01
C CYS A 203 -20.86 -9.14 2.51
N ILE A 204 -19.58 -9.10 2.92
CA ILE A 204 -19.17 -9.20 4.33
C ILE A 204 -19.64 -8.01 5.17
N ILE A 205 -19.62 -6.80 4.62
CA ILE A 205 -20.04 -5.59 5.36
C ILE A 205 -21.57 -5.44 5.35
N LYS A 206 -22.21 -5.72 4.22
CA LYS A 206 -23.67 -5.58 4.08
C LYS A 206 -24.45 -6.74 4.69
N HIS A 207 -23.80 -7.78 5.15
CA HIS A 207 -24.40 -8.99 5.75
C HIS A 207 -25.53 -9.62 4.91
N LYS A 208 -25.43 -9.54 3.59
CA LYS A 208 -26.43 -10.07 2.67
C LYS A 208 -25.79 -10.77 1.48
N LEU A 209 -26.53 -11.70 0.90
CA LEU A 209 -26.21 -12.26 -0.39
C LEU A 209 -26.43 -11.20 -1.48
N ILE A 210 -25.46 -11.09 -2.37
CA ILE A 210 -25.56 -10.25 -3.55
C ILE A 210 -26.05 -11.12 -4.70
N LYS A 211 -27.13 -10.66 -5.35
CA LYS A 211 -27.63 -11.21 -6.60
C LYS A 211 -27.70 -10.04 -7.57
N SER A 212 -26.67 -9.88 -8.37
CA SER A 212 -26.57 -8.79 -9.35
C SER A 212 -26.61 -9.34 -10.76
N GLY A 213 -27.22 -8.58 -11.66
CA GLY A 213 -27.21 -8.85 -13.09
C GLY A 213 -25.88 -8.40 -13.73
N GLU A 214 -25.68 -8.77 -15.00
CA GLU A 214 -24.46 -8.46 -15.73
C GLU A 214 -24.19 -6.96 -15.83
N GLU A 215 -25.22 -6.16 -16.11
CA GLU A 215 -25.10 -4.70 -16.21
C GLU A 215 -24.67 -4.06 -14.87
N GLU A 216 -25.22 -4.53 -13.76
CA GLU A 216 -24.83 -4.07 -12.42
C GLU A 216 -23.39 -4.48 -12.09
N ASN A 217 -22.99 -5.68 -12.49
CA ASN A 217 -21.63 -6.17 -12.32
C ASN A 217 -20.61 -5.32 -13.10
N ILE A 218 -20.94 -4.91 -14.30
CA ILE A 218 -20.11 -3.98 -15.10
C ILE A 218 -19.96 -2.65 -14.37
N LYS A 219 -21.03 -2.09 -13.82
CA LYS A 219 -21.00 -0.84 -13.03
C LYS A 219 -20.05 -0.96 -11.82
N TYR A 220 -20.08 -2.09 -11.09
CA TYR A 220 -19.15 -2.32 -9.97
C TYR A 220 -17.68 -2.27 -10.41
N ILE A 221 -17.35 -2.87 -11.55
CA ILE A 221 -15.97 -2.83 -12.07
C ILE A 221 -15.58 -1.44 -12.54
N ILE A 222 -16.49 -0.72 -13.19
CA ILE A 222 -16.26 0.70 -13.57
C ILE A 222 -15.98 1.54 -12.32
N ASP A 223 -16.75 1.38 -11.24
CA ASP A 223 -16.55 2.14 -10.01
C ASP A 223 -15.22 1.83 -9.32
N GLN A 224 -14.78 0.56 -9.36
CA GLN A 224 -13.45 0.19 -8.89
C GLN A 224 -12.35 0.85 -9.76
N CYS A 225 -12.51 0.87 -11.08
CA CYS A 225 -11.55 1.51 -11.98
C CYS A 225 -11.56 3.04 -11.86
N LYS A 226 -12.71 3.67 -11.62
CA LYS A 226 -12.78 5.10 -11.26
C LYS A 226 -12.00 5.38 -9.98
N THR A 227 -12.10 4.51 -8.97
CA THR A 227 -11.31 4.62 -7.74
C THR A 227 -9.81 4.52 -8.03
N ILE A 228 -9.39 3.56 -8.86
CA ILE A 228 -8.00 3.44 -9.30
C ILE A 228 -7.54 4.74 -9.99
N THR A 229 -8.38 5.33 -10.82
CA THR A 229 -8.09 6.60 -11.52
C THR A 229 -7.89 7.76 -10.53
N LEU A 230 -8.75 7.88 -9.49
CA LEU A 230 -8.62 8.91 -8.46
C LEU A 230 -7.30 8.78 -7.70
N PHE A 231 -6.98 7.57 -7.24
CA PHE A 231 -5.71 7.30 -6.56
C PHE A 231 -4.49 7.50 -7.47
N GLY A 232 -4.61 7.16 -8.75
CA GLY A 232 -3.58 7.45 -9.74
C GLY A 232 -3.35 8.96 -9.90
N LYS A 233 -4.41 9.77 -9.93
CA LYS A 233 -4.29 11.25 -9.95
C LYS A 233 -3.60 11.80 -8.69
N ILE A 234 -3.88 11.23 -7.50
CA ILE A 234 -3.16 11.58 -6.27
C ILE A 234 -1.66 11.26 -6.43
N ALA A 235 -1.31 10.09 -6.96
CA ALA A 235 0.08 9.71 -7.17
C ALA A 235 0.81 10.63 -8.17
N ASP A 236 0.12 11.09 -9.21
CA ASP A 236 0.68 12.02 -10.21
C ASP A 236 0.96 13.42 -9.64
N ARG A 237 0.23 13.85 -8.63
CA ARG A 237 0.52 15.10 -7.88
C ARG A 237 1.88 15.04 -7.22
N GLY A 238 2.21 13.88 -6.62
CA GLY A 238 3.44 13.67 -5.89
C GLY A 238 3.49 14.33 -4.52
N LEU A 239 4.58 14.06 -3.79
CA LEU A 239 4.81 14.62 -2.46
C LEU A 239 5.49 15.99 -2.56
N PRO A 240 5.02 17.03 -1.84
CA PRO A 240 5.70 18.33 -1.80
C PRO A 240 7.06 18.17 -1.12
N ILE A 241 8.13 18.62 -1.79
CA ILE A 241 9.50 18.51 -1.27
C ILE A 241 10.32 19.77 -1.47
N ASP A 242 11.32 19.94 -0.61
CA ASP A 242 12.38 20.92 -0.79
C ASP A 242 13.50 20.33 -1.65
N ILE A 243 13.60 20.78 -2.89
CA ILE A 243 14.62 20.30 -3.84
C ILE A 243 16.04 20.66 -3.38
N ASN A 244 16.24 21.79 -2.70
CA ASN A 244 17.54 22.20 -2.23
C ASN A 244 18.01 21.31 -1.08
N ARG A 245 17.12 21.00 -0.13
CA ARG A 245 17.39 20.02 0.93
C ARG A 245 17.68 18.64 0.34
N LEU A 246 16.91 18.20 -0.65
CA LEU A 246 17.14 16.89 -1.30
C LEU A 246 18.50 16.85 -2.01
N LYS A 247 18.86 17.90 -2.77
CA LYS A 247 20.19 18.02 -3.41
C LYS A 247 21.32 18.04 -2.39
N HIS A 248 21.15 18.76 -1.28
CA HIS A 248 22.15 18.79 -0.21
C HIS A 248 22.32 17.39 0.41
N ILE A 249 21.22 16.76 0.83
CA ILE A 249 21.28 15.41 1.40
C ILE A 249 21.91 14.41 0.42
N ALA A 250 21.63 14.52 -0.88
CA ALA A 250 22.24 13.66 -1.89
C ALA A 250 23.79 13.77 -1.89
N LYS A 251 24.32 14.99 -1.72
CA LYS A 251 25.77 15.22 -1.63
C LYS A 251 26.38 14.68 -0.35
N VAL A 252 25.70 14.85 0.79
CA VAL A 252 26.24 14.51 2.10
C VAL A 252 25.82 13.14 2.62
N ALA A 253 24.98 12.39 1.90
CA ALA A 253 24.51 11.07 2.32
C ALA A 253 25.63 10.08 2.71
N PRO A 254 26.78 9.99 2.01
CA PRO A 254 27.87 9.13 2.45
C PRO A 254 28.42 9.52 3.81
N ILE A 255 28.52 10.83 4.10
CA ILE A 255 29.02 11.38 5.36
C ILE A 255 28.00 11.12 6.48
N ILE A 256 26.72 11.34 6.23
CA ILE A 256 25.64 11.01 7.19
C ILE A 256 25.69 9.53 7.57
N ILE A 257 25.86 8.65 6.58
CA ILE A 257 25.99 7.20 6.83
C ILE A 257 27.25 6.91 7.65
N LYS A 258 28.39 7.54 7.32
CA LYS A 258 29.63 7.40 8.07
C LYS A 258 29.43 7.79 9.53
N ASN A 259 28.93 9.00 9.79
CA ASN A 259 28.70 9.52 11.14
C ASN A 259 27.74 8.64 11.94
N ALA A 260 26.65 8.19 11.31
CA ALA A 260 25.68 7.28 11.96
C ALA A 260 26.29 5.92 12.32
N VAL A 261 27.20 5.40 11.50
CA VAL A 261 27.93 4.16 11.80
C VAL A 261 28.94 4.39 12.91
N GLU A 262 29.66 5.53 12.93
CA GLU A 262 30.60 5.89 13.97
C GLU A 262 29.92 6.05 15.33
N THR A 263 28.79 6.77 15.41
CA THR A 263 27.96 6.85 16.62
C THR A 263 27.44 5.47 17.08
N PHE A 264 27.11 4.60 16.12
CA PHE A 264 26.75 3.22 16.48
C PHE A 264 27.96 2.44 17.03
N LEU A 265 29.16 2.65 16.48
CA LEU A 265 30.39 1.98 16.92
C LEU A 265 30.86 2.45 18.30
N GLU A 266 30.54 3.68 18.71
CA GLU A 266 30.80 4.16 20.10
C GLU A 266 30.05 3.28 21.12
N LYS A 267 28.84 2.86 20.81
CA LYS A 267 28.05 1.97 21.67
C LYS A 267 28.41 0.48 21.50
N TYR A 268 28.75 0.09 20.26
CA TYR A 268 28.91 -1.32 19.85
C TYR A 268 30.18 -1.52 19.02
N PRO A 269 31.36 -1.43 19.67
CA PRO A 269 32.65 -1.51 18.98
C PRO A 269 32.82 -2.78 18.13
N GLY A 270 33.42 -2.62 16.97
CA GLY A 270 33.76 -3.74 16.08
C GLY A 270 32.66 -4.23 15.16
N CYS A 271 31.40 -3.73 15.29
CA CYS A 271 30.27 -4.17 14.46
C CYS A 271 30.39 -3.74 12.99
N PHE A 272 31.18 -2.73 12.69
CA PHE A 272 31.50 -2.29 11.34
C PHE A 272 33.02 -2.05 11.22
N LYS A 273 33.56 -2.36 10.04
CA LYS A 273 34.95 -2.07 9.66
C LYS A 273 34.96 -1.21 8.43
N TYR A 274 35.85 -0.21 8.41
CA TYR A 274 36.01 0.65 7.25
C TYR A 274 36.81 -0.07 6.17
N ASP A 275 36.24 -0.22 4.98
CA ASP A 275 36.90 -0.78 3.82
C ASP A 275 37.53 0.35 3.01
N LEU A 276 38.87 0.42 3.01
CA LEU A 276 39.61 1.45 2.32
C LEU A 276 39.50 1.39 0.79
N LYS A 277 39.23 0.18 0.22
CA LYS A 277 39.10 0.03 -1.25
C LYS A 277 37.75 0.55 -1.73
N GLU A 278 36.70 0.31 -0.96
CA GLU A 278 35.36 0.72 -1.31
C GLU A 278 34.93 2.04 -0.64
N CYS A 279 35.81 2.65 0.15
CA CYS A 279 35.59 3.89 0.90
C CYS A 279 34.26 3.88 1.68
N ARG A 280 33.93 2.72 2.28
CA ARG A 280 32.67 2.56 3.04
C ARG A 280 32.81 1.60 4.22
N TYR A 281 31.91 1.74 5.20
CA TYR A 281 31.81 0.79 6.29
C TYR A 281 31.09 -0.49 5.85
N LYS A 282 31.71 -1.64 6.08
CA LYS A 282 31.13 -2.98 5.95
C LYS A 282 30.76 -3.53 7.32
N GLN A 283 29.61 -4.16 7.43
CA GLN A 283 29.18 -4.79 8.68
C GLN A 283 30.02 -6.02 8.99
N ASP A 284 30.57 -6.07 10.21
CA ASP A 284 31.24 -7.28 10.71
C ASP A 284 30.16 -8.23 11.27
N SER A 285 29.99 -9.37 10.61
CA SER A 285 28.96 -10.33 10.95
C SER A 285 29.23 -10.96 12.32
N LYS A 286 30.51 -11.27 12.66
CA LYS A 286 30.86 -11.91 13.93
C LYS A 286 30.57 -11.01 15.13
N ALA A 287 31.01 -9.77 15.09
CA ALA A 287 30.75 -8.80 16.14
C ALA A 287 29.24 -8.52 16.28
N THR A 288 28.53 -8.36 15.15
CA THR A 288 27.07 -8.18 15.15
C THR A 288 26.36 -9.36 15.82
N GLN A 289 26.74 -10.60 15.47
CA GLN A 289 26.16 -11.80 16.07
C GLN A 289 26.45 -11.89 17.57
N LYS A 290 27.64 -11.46 18.02
CA LYS A 290 28.01 -11.42 19.45
C LYS A 290 27.06 -10.51 20.23
N TYR A 291 26.92 -9.22 19.85
CA TYR A 291 26.04 -8.27 20.55
C TYR A 291 24.58 -8.70 20.52
N LEU A 292 24.13 -9.25 19.39
CA LEU A 292 22.77 -9.74 19.25
C LEU A 292 22.53 -10.96 20.16
N THR A 293 23.50 -11.87 20.25
CA THR A 293 23.47 -13.03 21.17
C THR A 293 23.41 -12.57 22.63
N GLU A 294 24.26 -11.63 23.03
CA GLU A 294 24.27 -11.06 24.39
C GLU A 294 22.93 -10.44 24.76
N GLN A 295 22.37 -9.61 23.87
CA GLN A 295 21.05 -8.99 24.13
C GLN A 295 19.94 -10.04 24.19
N LEU A 296 19.90 -11.00 23.27
CA LEU A 296 18.90 -12.07 23.23
C LEU A 296 19.02 -13.00 24.45
N SER A 297 20.22 -13.25 24.93
CA SER A 297 20.47 -14.04 26.16
C SER A 297 19.91 -13.33 27.39
N ARG A 298 20.19 -12.01 27.55
CA ARG A 298 19.61 -11.18 28.63
C ARG A 298 18.09 -11.15 28.60
N LEU A 299 17.49 -11.22 27.40
CA LEU A 299 16.06 -11.25 27.18
C LEU A 299 15.45 -12.66 27.23
N ASN A 300 16.24 -13.70 27.44
CA ASN A 300 15.84 -15.12 27.33
C ASN A 300 15.20 -15.48 25.99
N LEU A 301 15.65 -14.84 24.89
CA LEU A 301 15.10 -15.00 23.55
C LEU A 301 16.01 -15.77 22.58
N LEU A 302 17.24 -16.09 22.97
CA LEU A 302 18.27 -16.62 22.06
C LEU A 302 17.84 -17.89 21.33
N ASN A 303 17.21 -18.82 22.03
CA ASN A 303 16.77 -20.10 21.45
C ASN A 303 15.53 -19.97 20.57
N LYS A 304 14.81 -18.86 20.69
CA LYS A 304 13.55 -18.60 19.98
C LYS A 304 13.71 -17.61 18.82
N TYR A 305 14.90 -17.00 18.73
CA TYR A 305 15.15 -15.98 17.71
C TYR A 305 15.39 -16.62 16.34
N PRO A 306 14.77 -16.09 15.27
CA PRO A 306 14.93 -16.63 13.92
C PRO A 306 16.38 -16.66 13.49
N ARG A 307 16.78 -17.76 12.85
CA ARG A 307 18.10 -17.92 12.25
C ARG A 307 18.01 -17.95 10.75
N THR A 308 19.09 -17.60 10.11
CA THR A 308 19.29 -17.79 8.67
C THR A 308 19.57 -19.26 8.37
N ASP A 309 19.50 -19.67 7.11
CA ASP A 309 19.80 -21.05 6.70
C ASP A 309 21.26 -21.46 7.04
N SER A 310 22.17 -20.48 7.17
CA SER A 310 23.53 -20.69 7.67
C SER A 310 23.65 -20.80 9.20
N GLY A 311 22.53 -20.79 9.93
CA GLY A 311 22.49 -20.89 11.39
C GLY A 311 22.76 -19.58 12.15
N SER A 312 23.09 -18.48 11.47
CA SER A 312 23.31 -17.17 12.09
C SER A 312 21.99 -16.53 12.54
N LEU A 313 22.02 -15.70 13.60
CA LEU A 313 20.84 -14.93 14.03
C LEU A 313 20.41 -13.96 12.89
N ASN A 314 19.14 -13.97 12.59
CA ASN A 314 18.62 -13.19 11.46
C ASN A 314 18.60 -11.69 11.78
N THR A 315 19.27 -10.88 10.98
CA THR A 315 19.31 -9.40 11.11
C THR A 315 18.46 -8.67 10.07
N CYS A 316 17.49 -9.34 9.46
CA CYS A 316 16.51 -8.71 8.57
C CYS A 316 15.71 -7.64 9.34
N SER A 317 15.40 -6.53 8.69
CA SER A 317 14.69 -5.39 9.31
C SER A 317 13.35 -5.78 9.95
N ASP A 318 12.61 -6.70 9.35
CA ASP A 318 11.32 -7.15 9.88
C ASP A 318 11.49 -7.98 11.15
N VAL A 319 12.49 -8.86 11.19
CA VAL A 319 12.81 -9.65 12.36
C VAL A 319 13.30 -8.74 13.50
N LEU A 320 14.22 -7.81 13.21
CA LEU A 320 14.66 -6.83 14.21
C LEU A 320 13.50 -5.98 14.73
N LYS A 321 12.58 -5.56 13.87
CA LYS A 321 11.36 -4.82 14.24
C LYS A 321 10.47 -5.63 15.17
N GLU A 322 10.23 -6.88 14.84
CA GLU A 322 9.39 -7.78 15.66
C GLU A 322 9.94 -7.95 17.08
N TYR A 323 11.25 -8.15 17.20
CA TYR A 323 11.88 -8.48 18.48
C TYR A 323 12.33 -7.27 19.30
N PHE A 324 12.72 -6.16 18.68
CA PHE A 324 13.40 -5.06 19.38
C PHE A 324 12.72 -3.70 19.33
N LYS A 325 11.75 -3.43 18.44
CA LYS A 325 11.10 -2.12 18.34
C LYS A 325 10.55 -1.58 19.67
N GLN A 326 10.05 -2.48 20.52
CA GLN A 326 9.51 -2.11 21.83
C GLN A 326 10.50 -2.31 22.98
N ARG A 327 11.58 -3.06 22.77
CA ARG A 327 12.56 -3.44 23.79
C ARG A 327 13.83 -2.61 23.76
N GLY A 328 14.07 -1.91 22.66
CA GLY A 328 15.28 -1.08 22.50
C GLY A 328 16.58 -1.89 22.40
N GLY A 329 17.69 -1.22 22.71
CA GLY A 329 19.03 -1.79 22.76
C GLY A 329 19.63 -2.08 21.37
N PHE A 330 20.66 -2.94 21.33
CA PHE A 330 21.43 -3.24 20.12
C PHE A 330 20.58 -3.56 18.88
N GLY A 331 19.58 -4.42 19.04
CA GLY A 331 18.74 -4.84 17.92
C GLY A 331 17.93 -3.69 17.33
N GLU A 332 17.41 -2.77 18.17
CA GLU A 332 16.68 -1.59 17.70
C GLU A 332 17.62 -0.55 17.08
N ASP A 333 18.77 -0.28 17.71
CA ASP A 333 19.77 0.65 17.17
C ASP A 333 20.28 0.16 15.80
N LEU A 334 20.54 -1.14 15.66
CA LEU A 334 20.91 -1.75 14.37
C LEU A 334 19.80 -1.61 13.34
N ARG A 335 18.55 -1.79 13.73
CA ARG A 335 17.40 -1.63 12.83
C ARG A 335 17.26 -0.20 12.34
N GLN A 336 17.39 0.78 13.22
CA GLN A 336 17.33 2.21 12.85
C GLN A 336 18.47 2.59 11.91
N LEU A 337 19.70 2.16 12.21
CA LEU A 337 20.84 2.37 11.33
C LEU A 337 20.63 1.76 9.93
N LYS A 338 20.14 0.52 9.88
CA LYS A 338 19.80 -0.13 8.59
C LYS A 338 18.72 0.65 7.83
N LYS A 339 17.66 1.07 8.52
CA LYS A 339 16.57 1.84 7.91
C LYS A 339 17.08 3.18 7.34
N LEU A 340 17.96 3.87 8.05
CA LEU A 340 18.58 5.11 7.57
C LEU A 340 19.44 4.85 6.32
N LYS A 341 20.31 3.85 6.36
CA LYS A 341 21.16 3.47 5.22
C LYS A 341 20.30 3.07 4.00
N ASP A 342 19.25 2.30 4.21
CA ASP A 342 18.33 1.86 3.16
C ASP A 342 17.53 3.02 2.56
N SER A 343 17.19 4.03 3.35
CA SER A 343 16.54 5.24 2.86
C SER A 343 17.49 6.11 2.04
N LEU A 344 18.70 6.34 2.54
CA LEU A 344 19.69 7.19 1.87
C LEU A 344 20.25 6.58 0.57
N LYS A 345 20.14 5.25 0.36
CA LYS A 345 20.58 4.65 -0.90
C LYS A 345 19.80 5.13 -2.13
N TYR A 346 18.59 5.67 -1.94
CA TYR A 346 17.77 6.27 -3.00
C TYR A 346 17.99 7.79 -3.16
N ILE A 347 18.80 8.39 -2.27
CA ILE A 347 19.14 9.81 -2.29
C ILE A 347 20.63 9.90 -2.66
N ARG A 348 20.92 10.03 -3.95
CA ARG A 348 22.27 10.00 -4.52
C ARG A 348 22.53 11.23 -5.36
N PRO A 349 23.81 11.53 -5.70
CA PRO A 349 24.12 12.55 -6.69
C PRO A 349 23.41 12.29 -8.03
N GLU A 350 23.18 13.35 -8.79
CA GLU A 350 22.54 13.31 -10.10
C GLU A 350 23.17 12.26 -11.03
N ASN A 351 22.37 11.71 -11.95
CA ASN A 351 22.76 10.71 -12.96
C ASN A 351 22.94 9.26 -12.49
N SER A 352 22.57 8.89 -11.27
CA SER A 352 22.52 7.48 -10.88
C SER A 352 21.11 6.90 -11.03
N ALA A 353 20.99 5.73 -11.64
CA ALA A 353 19.72 5.03 -11.75
C ALA A 353 19.07 4.83 -10.37
N GLY A 354 17.78 5.15 -10.25
CA GLY A 354 17.01 5.03 -9.01
C GLY A 354 17.19 6.18 -8.02
N ASN A 355 17.86 7.27 -8.40
CA ASN A 355 17.95 8.48 -7.59
C ASN A 355 16.58 9.20 -7.52
N LEU A 356 16.19 9.65 -6.34
CA LEU A 356 14.94 10.40 -6.14
C LEU A 356 14.90 11.69 -6.94
N LEU A 357 16.04 12.35 -7.17
CA LEU A 357 16.09 13.59 -7.96
C LEU A 357 15.54 13.43 -9.38
N ASN A 358 15.65 12.23 -9.97
CA ASN A 358 15.12 11.93 -11.29
C ASN A 358 13.58 11.91 -11.36
N TYR A 359 12.93 11.89 -10.21
CA TYR A 359 11.47 11.78 -10.08
C TYR A 359 10.81 13.04 -9.54
N VAL A 360 11.59 14.14 -9.47
CA VAL A 360 11.09 15.44 -9.02
C VAL A 360 10.68 16.26 -10.21
N LYS A 361 9.48 16.85 -10.12
CA LYS A 361 8.95 17.84 -11.08
C LYS A 361 8.74 19.17 -10.40
N LEU A 362 8.99 20.26 -11.15
CA LEU A 362 8.52 21.58 -10.81
C LEU A 362 7.06 21.69 -11.30
N VAL A 363 6.19 22.14 -10.42
CA VAL A 363 4.78 22.48 -10.71
C VAL A 363 4.52 23.91 -10.22
N ASP A 364 3.33 24.45 -10.49
CA ASP A 364 3.02 25.86 -10.20
C ASP A 364 3.25 26.27 -8.75
N ASP A 365 3.06 25.34 -7.82
CA ASP A 365 3.18 25.54 -6.38
C ASP A 365 4.48 24.95 -5.76
N GLY A 366 5.51 24.70 -6.55
CA GLY A 366 6.82 24.24 -6.08
C GLY A 366 7.25 22.89 -6.64
N TYR A 367 8.11 22.18 -5.90
CA TYR A 367 8.64 20.88 -6.34
C TYR A 367 7.85 19.71 -5.76
N ARG A 368 7.53 18.74 -6.60
CA ARG A 368 6.82 17.52 -6.22
C ARG A 368 7.62 16.27 -6.59
N LEU A 369 7.79 15.36 -5.62
CA LEU A 369 8.35 14.04 -5.85
C LEU A 369 7.24 13.11 -6.34
N ASN A 370 7.28 12.73 -7.61
CA ASN A 370 6.30 11.80 -8.17
C ASN A 370 6.64 10.35 -7.77
N TYR A 371 5.64 9.62 -7.30
CA TYR A 371 5.78 8.21 -6.96
C TYR A 371 4.94 7.28 -7.85
N PHE A 372 4.23 7.84 -8.85
CA PHE A 372 3.55 7.26 -10.01
C PHE A 372 2.41 6.27 -9.73
N THR A 373 2.43 5.55 -8.64
CA THR A 373 1.41 4.53 -8.37
C THR A 373 0.95 4.60 -6.93
N LEU A 374 -0.35 4.64 -6.75
CA LEU A 374 -1.03 4.52 -5.47
C LEU A 374 -2.26 3.62 -5.68
N ASN A 375 -2.02 2.33 -5.95
CA ASN A 375 -3.12 1.43 -6.28
C ASN A 375 -3.90 1.06 -5.02
N PRO A 376 -5.20 1.39 -4.93
CA PRO A 376 -6.03 1.12 -3.75
C PRO A 376 -6.35 -0.36 -3.53
N TYR A 377 -5.95 -1.25 -4.45
CA TYR A 377 -6.10 -2.70 -4.36
C TYR A 377 -4.76 -3.44 -4.44
N SER A 378 -3.67 -2.84 -3.92
CA SER A 378 -2.31 -3.38 -4.05
C SER A 378 -2.09 -4.68 -3.30
N THR A 379 -2.56 -4.77 -2.05
CA THR A 379 -2.34 -5.97 -1.22
C THR A 379 -3.42 -7.02 -1.42
N ILE A 380 -3.18 -8.22 -0.92
CA ILE A 380 -4.15 -9.32 -0.91
C ILE A 380 -5.47 -8.89 -0.26
N THR A 381 -5.41 -8.15 0.84
CA THR A 381 -6.56 -7.66 1.60
C THR A 381 -7.06 -6.29 1.12
N THR A 382 -6.75 -5.92 -0.11
CA THR A 382 -7.18 -4.69 -0.79
C THR A 382 -6.69 -3.38 -0.13
N ARG A 383 -5.61 -3.42 0.67
CA ARG A 383 -4.99 -2.20 1.18
C ARG A 383 -4.19 -1.49 0.09
N CYS A 384 -4.18 -0.18 0.14
CA CYS A 384 -3.28 0.65 -0.65
C CYS A 384 -1.83 0.44 -0.19
N ALA A 385 -0.92 0.29 -1.13
CA ALA A 385 0.51 0.18 -0.85
C ALA A 385 1.32 1.02 -1.84
N PRO A 386 1.82 2.18 -1.40
CA PRO A 386 2.68 3.03 -2.22
C PRO A 386 4.04 2.37 -2.46
N PRO A 387 4.76 2.76 -3.53
CA PRO A 387 6.06 2.19 -3.86
C PRO A 387 7.13 2.58 -2.83
N THR A 388 7.79 1.59 -2.22
CA THR A 388 8.76 1.79 -1.13
C THR A 388 9.96 2.66 -1.50
N LYS A 389 10.35 2.70 -2.79
CA LYS A 389 11.54 3.41 -3.26
C LYS A 389 11.38 4.93 -3.40
N ARG A 390 10.16 5.42 -3.52
CA ARG A 390 9.85 6.83 -3.84
C ARG A 390 8.87 7.47 -2.87
N PHE A 391 8.54 6.78 -1.80
CA PHE A 391 7.55 7.20 -0.83
C PHE A 391 8.21 7.58 0.50
N ILE A 392 8.42 8.88 0.74
CA ILE A 392 9.18 9.41 1.88
C ILE A 392 8.64 8.90 3.22
N PHE A 393 7.32 8.74 3.36
CA PHE A 393 6.72 8.19 4.59
C PHE A 393 7.15 6.75 4.92
N GLY A 394 7.70 6.01 3.94
CA GLY A 394 8.35 4.71 4.14
C GLY A 394 9.79 4.81 4.65
N TYR A 395 10.41 5.98 4.60
CA TYR A 395 11.82 6.20 4.95
C TYR A 395 12.05 6.31 6.46
N HIS A 396 13.32 6.48 6.84
CA HIS A 396 13.68 6.85 8.20
C HIS A 396 13.05 8.20 8.55
N LYS A 397 12.40 8.30 9.71
CA LYS A 397 11.63 9.49 10.09
C LYS A 397 12.44 10.79 10.09
N ALA A 398 13.76 10.71 10.33
CA ALA A 398 14.64 11.89 10.22
C ALA A 398 14.66 12.51 8.80
N LEU A 399 14.25 11.77 7.77
CA LEU A 399 14.17 12.30 6.40
C LEU A 399 12.82 12.93 6.05
N TYR A 400 11.87 12.94 6.98
CA TYR A 400 10.58 13.64 6.78
C TYR A 400 10.77 15.15 6.61
N GLY A 401 11.88 15.72 7.08
CA GLY A 401 12.26 17.10 6.80
C GLY A 401 12.52 17.43 5.31
N LEU A 402 12.53 16.42 4.43
CA LEU A 402 12.48 16.62 2.98
C LEU A 402 11.10 17.07 2.51
N LEU A 403 10.02 16.70 3.22
CA LEU A 403 8.67 17.17 2.94
C LEU A 403 8.62 18.67 3.23
N ASN A 404 8.18 19.45 2.26
CA ASN A 404 8.10 20.90 2.39
C ASN A 404 6.98 21.42 1.50
N PRO A 405 5.83 21.72 2.06
CA PRO A 405 4.77 22.41 1.34
C PRO A 405 5.23 23.82 0.97
N VAL A 406 4.59 24.42 -0.01
CA VAL A 406 4.81 25.82 -0.38
C VAL A 406 4.54 26.72 0.83
N LYS A 407 5.25 27.84 0.89
CA LYS A 407 5.03 28.86 1.93
C LYS A 407 3.54 29.24 2.03
N GLY A 408 3.02 29.27 3.26
CA GLY A 408 1.61 29.52 3.53
C GLY A 408 0.69 28.31 3.38
N LYS A 409 1.26 27.11 3.25
CA LYS A 409 0.52 25.84 3.26
C LYS A 409 0.98 24.95 4.42
N TRP A 410 0.04 24.19 4.95
CA TRP A 410 0.30 23.06 5.84
C TRP A 410 0.10 21.73 5.13
N LEU A 411 0.96 20.77 5.42
CA LEU A 411 0.73 19.36 5.13
C LEU A 411 0.17 18.71 6.38
N VAL A 412 -1.09 18.32 6.33
CA VAL A 412 -1.85 17.82 7.47
C VAL A 412 -2.12 16.33 7.30
N GLU A 413 -1.96 15.56 8.38
CA GLU A 413 -2.38 14.16 8.50
C GLU A 413 -3.57 14.07 9.44
N LEU A 414 -4.62 13.38 9.02
CA LEU A 414 -5.74 12.97 9.85
C LEU A 414 -5.83 11.46 9.84
N ASP A 415 -5.85 10.86 11.04
CA ASP A 415 -5.90 9.41 11.24
C ASP A 415 -7.11 9.01 12.08
N TYR A 416 -7.65 7.82 11.84
CA TYR A 416 -8.75 7.30 12.66
C TYR A 416 -8.24 6.81 14.02
N HIS A 417 -8.99 7.13 15.07
CA HIS A 417 -8.73 6.54 16.37
C HIS A 417 -9.16 5.08 16.40
N SER A 418 -8.21 4.17 16.61
CA SER A 418 -8.47 2.73 16.76
C SER A 418 -9.40 2.12 15.69
N GLN A 419 -9.22 2.48 14.42
CA GLN A 419 -10.09 2.08 13.29
C GLN A 419 -10.39 0.57 13.29
N GLU A 420 -9.36 -0.27 13.47
CA GLU A 420 -9.53 -1.74 13.42
C GLU A 420 -10.57 -2.24 14.45
N THR A 421 -10.64 -1.62 15.63
CA THR A 421 -11.62 -1.98 16.66
C THR A 421 -13.05 -1.68 16.22
N MET A 422 -13.28 -0.50 15.66
CA MET A 422 -14.59 -0.11 15.14
C MET A 422 -14.98 -0.96 13.92
N VAL A 423 -14.05 -1.26 13.05
CA VAL A 423 -14.27 -2.17 11.90
C VAL A 423 -14.70 -3.55 12.40
N MET A 424 -14.04 -4.10 13.42
CA MET A 424 -14.41 -5.39 14.02
C MET A 424 -15.80 -5.33 14.67
N ALA A 425 -16.06 -4.30 15.49
CA ALA A 425 -17.36 -4.09 16.10
C ALA A 425 -18.47 -4.07 15.04
N SER A 426 -18.27 -3.29 13.99
CA SER A 426 -19.27 -3.04 12.97
C SER A 426 -19.51 -4.23 12.05
N ILE A 427 -18.44 -4.88 11.56
CA ILE A 427 -18.57 -6.04 10.66
C ILE A 427 -19.10 -7.27 11.40
N CYS A 428 -18.66 -7.51 12.63
CA CYS A 428 -19.09 -8.67 13.39
C CYS A 428 -20.41 -8.45 14.16
N LYS A 429 -20.84 -7.18 14.33
CA LYS A 429 -21.94 -6.78 15.22
C LYS A 429 -21.71 -7.24 16.66
N ASP A 430 -20.46 -7.09 17.14
CA ASP A 430 -20.02 -7.54 18.46
C ASP A 430 -20.09 -6.38 19.46
N GLU A 431 -21.06 -6.45 20.39
CA GLU A 431 -21.29 -5.41 21.40
C GLU A 431 -20.06 -5.17 22.28
N ASN A 432 -19.30 -6.22 22.59
CA ASN A 432 -18.11 -6.05 23.44
C ASN A 432 -17.01 -5.25 22.73
N TYR A 433 -16.90 -5.30 21.40
CA TYR A 433 -16.00 -4.40 20.68
C TYR A 433 -16.52 -2.97 20.64
N TYR A 434 -17.83 -2.75 20.51
CA TYR A 434 -18.41 -1.42 20.61
C TYR A 434 -18.19 -0.80 22.00
N GLU A 435 -18.41 -1.58 23.07
CA GLU A 435 -18.15 -1.12 24.44
C GLU A 435 -16.64 -0.87 24.65
N ALA A 436 -15.78 -1.75 24.16
CA ALA A 436 -14.33 -1.57 24.27
C ALA A 436 -13.86 -0.29 23.54
N TYR A 437 -14.50 0.06 22.43
CA TYR A 437 -14.17 1.26 21.67
C TYR A 437 -14.44 2.57 22.43
N LYS A 438 -15.51 2.61 23.27
CA LYS A 438 -15.87 3.77 24.10
C LYS A 438 -14.91 3.99 25.28
N THR A 439 -14.10 3.00 25.61
CA THR A 439 -13.22 3.09 26.78
C THR A 439 -11.95 3.88 26.48
N PRO A 440 -11.36 4.55 27.48
CA PRO A 440 -10.11 5.29 27.29
C PRO A 440 -8.94 4.43 26.77
N ASP A 441 -8.95 3.12 27.04
CA ASP A 441 -7.97 2.18 26.50
C ASP A 441 -8.56 0.76 26.39
N ILE A 442 -8.71 0.29 25.16
CA ILE A 442 -9.28 -1.03 24.87
C ILE A 442 -8.51 -2.18 25.55
N TYR A 443 -7.20 -2.08 25.68
CA TYR A 443 -6.40 -3.20 26.24
C TYR A 443 -6.52 -3.27 27.76
N LEU A 444 -6.70 -2.14 28.43
CA LEU A 444 -7.06 -2.11 29.86
C LEU A 444 -8.47 -2.64 30.07
N TYR A 445 -9.44 -2.31 29.19
CA TYR A 445 -10.79 -2.87 29.21
C TYR A 445 -10.76 -4.41 29.07
N VAL A 446 -10.04 -4.93 28.07
CA VAL A 446 -9.96 -6.38 27.86
C VAL A 446 -9.28 -7.07 29.05
N ALA A 447 -8.24 -6.47 29.64
CA ALA A 447 -7.58 -6.98 30.82
C ALA A 447 -8.50 -6.98 32.06
N TYR A 448 -9.32 -5.95 32.22
CA TYR A 448 -10.38 -5.91 33.25
C TYR A 448 -11.40 -7.02 33.04
N LYS A 449 -11.97 -7.13 31.84
CA LYS A 449 -12.94 -8.18 31.50
C LYS A 449 -12.38 -9.60 31.67
N ALA A 450 -11.08 -9.79 31.51
CA ALA A 450 -10.37 -11.04 31.77
C ALA A 450 -10.02 -11.27 33.26
N GLY A 451 -10.33 -10.34 34.15
CA GLY A 451 -10.05 -10.45 35.60
C GLY A 451 -8.62 -10.11 36.02
N TYR A 452 -7.82 -9.49 35.16
CA TYR A 452 -6.42 -9.09 35.47
C TYR A 452 -6.30 -7.68 36.05
N ILE A 453 -7.35 -6.86 35.96
CA ILE A 453 -7.44 -5.54 36.59
C ILE A 453 -8.67 -5.57 37.52
N PRO A 454 -8.51 -5.22 38.82
CA PRO A 454 -9.62 -5.12 39.75
C PRO A 454 -10.67 -4.10 39.28
N GLN A 455 -11.96 -4.39 39.50
CA GLN A 455 -13.07 -3.51 39.14
C GLN A 455 -12.89 -2.11 39.77
N ALA A 456 -12.55 -2.06 41.03
CA ALA A 456 -12.36 -0.79 41.78
C ALA A 456 -11.27 0.13 41.18
N ASP A 457 -10.28 -0.44 40.50
CA ASP A 457 -9.27 0.33 39.78
C ASP A 457 -9.75 0.71 38.40
N TYR A 458 -10.41 -0.22 37.69
CA TYR A 458 -10.89 0.03 36.34
C TYR A 458 -11.94 1.16 36.29
N GLU A 459 -12.86 1.21 37.26
CA GLU A 459 -13.90 2.25 37.34
C GLU A 459 -13.36 3.67 37.56
N LYS A 460 -12.10 3.81 38.00
CA LYS A 460 -11.43 5.09 38.13
C LYS A 460 -10.77 5.61 36.86
N ILE A 461 -10.68 4.76 35.82
CA ILE A 461 -10.00 5.11 34.56
C ILE A 461 -10.89 6.03 33.72
N THR A 462 -10.42 7.23 33.49
CA THR A 462 -11.04 8.23 32.60
C THR A 462 -10.11 8.62 31.47
N HIS A 463 -10.61 9.37 30.49
CA HIS A 463 -9.77 9.91 29.42
C HIS A 463 -8.64 10.81 29.95
N ASP A 464 -8.87 11.55 31.04
CA ASP A 464 -7.91 12.48 31.59
C ASP A 464 -6.77 11.79 32.35
N ASN A 465 -7.02 10.62 32.97
CA ASN A 465 -6.04 9.93 33.78
C ASN A 465 -5.52 8.60 33.19
N VAL A 466 -5.94 8.25 32.00
CA VAL A 466 -5.61 6.95 31.37
C VAL A 466 -4.10 6.70 31.27
N GLU A 467 -3.29 7.73 31.08
CA GLU A 467 -1.83 7.58 30.96
C GLU A 467 -1.21 7.08 32.28
N GLU A 468 -1.70 7.52 33.44
CA GLU A 468 -1.29 7.01 34.74
C GLU A 468 -1.56 5.50 34.87
N TYR A 469 -2.77 5.07 34.47
CA TYR A 469 -3.16 3.66 34.51
C TYR A 469 -2.44 2.81 33.45
N LYS A 470 -2.12 3.36 32.28
CA LYS A 470 -1.24 2.71 31.30
C LYS A 470 0.14 2.43 31.87
N GLN A 471 0.68 3.33 32.68
CA GLN A 471 1.97 3.11 33.37
C GLN A 471 1.81 2.11 34.53
N LYS A 472 0.79 2.28 35.37
CA LYS A 472 0.49 1.37 36.50
C LYS A 472 0.36 -0.08 36.05
N TYR A 473 -0.36 -0.32 34.95
CA TYR A 473 -0.63 -1.65 34.39
C TYR A 473 0.17 -1.96 33.12
N LYS A 474 1.33 -1.35 32.93
CA LYS A 474 2.13 -1.42 31.69
C LYS A 474 2.38 -2.84 31.21
N ALA A 475 2.77 -3.74 32.10
CA ALA A 475 3.05 -5.14 31.74
C ALA A 475 1.78 -5.88 31.30
N ILE A 476 0.70 -5.77 32.08
CA ILE A 476 -0.60 -6.39 31.79
C ILE A 476 -1.15 -5.83 30.48
N ARG A 477 -1.18 -4.51 30.35
CA ARG A 477 -1.63 -3.87 29.11
C ARG A 477 -0.85 -4.32 27.88
N SER A 478 0.48 -4.40 27.98
CA SER A 478 1.34 -4.90 26.88
C SER A 478 1.03 -6.35 26.51
N GLN A 479 0.80 -7.20 27.49
CA GLN A 479 0.39 -8.59 27.30
C GLN A 479 -0.95 -8.68 26.58
N PHE A 480 -1.97 -7.96 27.06
CA PHE A 480 -3.30 -7.96 26.44
C PHE A 480 -3.31 -7.31 25.06
N LYS A 481 -2.55 -6.23 24.85
CA LYS A 481 -2.35 -5.65 23.50
C LYS A 481 -1.77 -6.69 22.53
N THR A 482 -0.71 -7.36 22.94
CA THR A 482 -0.04 -8.35 22.08
C THR A 482 -0.95 -9.54 21.79
N THR A 483 -1.70 -10.01 22.78
CA THR A 483 -2.62 -11.14 22.62
C THR A 483 -3.81 -10.79 21.77
N THR A 484 -4.49 -9.67 22.05
CA THR A 484 -5.68 -9.24 21.30
C THR A 484 -5.35 -9.04 19.83
N LEU A 485 -4.33 -8.23 19.53
CA LEU A 485 -3.88 -8.02 18.14
C LEU A 485 -3.38 -9.33 17.50
N GLY A 486 -2.60 -10.13 18.23
CA GLY A 486 -2.10 -11.41 17.73
C GLY A 486 -3.23 -12.35 17.32
N LEU A 487 -4.27 -12.48 18.14
CA LEU A 487 -5.42 -13.32 17.84
C LEU A 487 -6.27 -12.77 16.69
N GLN A 488 -6.42 -11.45 16.61
CA GLN A 488 -7.08 -10.80 15.49
C GLN A 488 -6.40 -11.14 14.16
N TYR A 489 -5.06 -11.17 14.13
CA TYR A 489 -4.27 -11.56 12.96
C TYR A 489 -4.01 -13.07 12.83
N GLY A 490 -4.68 -13.91 13.64
CA GLY A 490 -4.62 -15.36 13.52
C GLY A 490 -3.37 -16.01 14.11
N MET A 491 -2.73 -15.36 15.08
CA MET A 491 -1.60 -15.93 15.80
C MET A 491 -2.05 -17.18 16.58
N GLY A 492 -1.37 -18.30 16.38
CA GLY A 492 -1.58 -19.52 17.15
C GLY A 492 -1.02 -19.43 18.57
N VAL A 493 -1.52 -20.29 19.48
CA VAL A 493 -1.14 -20.33 20.90
C VAL A 493 0.37 -20.47 21.09
N ALA A 494 1.03 -21.39 20.36
CA ALA A 494 2.48 -21.61 20.50
C ALA A 494 3.29 -20.34 20.19
N ARG A 495 2.94 -19.61 19.10
CA ARG A 495 3.60 -18.35 18.74
C ARG A 495 3.28 -17.23 19.73
N LEU A 496 2.08 -17.24 20.31
CA LEU A 496 1.71 -16.29 21.37
C LEU A 496 2.51 -16.53 22.65
N ALA A 497 2.61 -17.78 23.10
CA ALA A 497 3.41 -18.17 24.26
C ALA A 497 4.87 -17.75 24.09
N GLU A 498 5.44 -18.00 22.91
CA GLU A 498 6.78 -17.56 22.54
C GLU A 498 6.94 -16.05 22.61
N ARG A 499 5.99 -15.29 22.01
CA ARG A 499 6.05 -13.83 21.95
C ARG A 499 5.92 -13.16 23.31
N LEU A 500 5.09 -13.73 24.19
CA LEU A 500 4.87 -13.23 25.55
C LEU A 500 5.85 -13.82 26.57
N GLN A 501 6.63 -14.84 26.21
CA GLN A 501 7.55 -15.58 27.10
C GLN A 501 6.83 -16.22 28.30
N ILE A 502 5.67 -16.79 28.05
CA ILE A 502 4.87 -17.52 29.04
C ILE A 502 4.74 -18.99 28.65
N SER A 503 4.25 -19.83 29.58
CA SER A 503 3.92 -21.21 29.28
C SER A 503 2.81 -21.33 28.23
N ILE A 504 2.76 -22.44 27.52
CA ILE A 504 1.67 -22.73 26.56
C ILE A 504 0.33 -22.69 27.29
N THR A 505 0.25 -23.27 28.50
CA THR A 505 -0.96 -23.26 29.34
C THR A 505 -1.45 -21.82 29.62
N ASN A 506 -0.55 -20.93 30.06
CA ASN A 506 -0.92 -19.54 30.32
C ASN A 506 -1.36 -18.80 29.02
N ALA A 507 -0.74 -19.12 27.88
CA ALA A 507 -1.16 -18.57 26.60
C ALA A 507 -2.55 -19.10 26.19
N GLU A 508 -2.86 -20.37 26.44
CA GLU A 508 -4.19 -20.96 26.21
C GLU A 508 -5.26 -20.29 27.06
N GLU A 509 -4.98 -20.03 28.34
CA GLU A 509 -5.89 -19.30 29.23
C GLU A 509 -6.18 -17.87 28.71
N LEU A 510 -5.15 -17.12 28.30
CA LEU A 510 -5.32 -15.81 27.70
C LEU A 510 -6.14 -15.86 26.42
N VAL A 511 -5.88 -16.81 25.55
CA VAL A 511 -6.64 -17.02 24.31
C VAL A 511 -8.08 -17.34 24.62
N LYS A 512 -8.34 -18.23 25.58
CA LYS A 512 -9.70 -18.59 26.03
C LYS A 512 -10.43 -17.37 26.58
N SER A 513 -9.77 -16.56 27.43
CA SER A 513 -10.35 -15.34 28.00
C SER A 513 -10.74 -14.33 26.93
N ILE A 514 -9.83 -14.02 25.98
CA ILE A 514 -10.13 -13.05 24.92
C ILE A 514 -11.19 -13.58 23.95
N ARG A 515 -11.17 -14.88 23.60
CA ARG A 515 -12.21 -15.48 22.77
C ARG A 515 -13.57 -15.49 23.46
N SER A 516 -13.64 -15.60 24.79
CA SER A 516 -14.90 -15.51 25.53
C SER A 516 -15.46 -14.10 25.57
N ILE A 517 -14.60 -13.07 25.69
CA ILE A 517 -14.98 -11.65 25.65
C ILE A 517 -15.55 -11.30 24.26
N PHE A 518 -14.83 -11.62 23.19
CA PHE A 518 -15.20 -11.30 21.81
C PHE A 518 -15.80 -12.50 21.05
N LYS A 519 -16.67 -13.27 21.72
CA LYS A 519 -17.22 -14.52 21.20
C LYS A 519 -17.87 -14.37 19.82
N VAL A 520 -18.57 -13.26 19.59
CA VAL A 520 -19.30 -13.02 18.33
C VAL A 520 -18.34 -12.84 17.17
N SER A 521 -17.27 -12.06 17.36
CA SER A 521 -16.25 -11.80 16.33
C SER A 521 -15.47 -13.06 15.96
N PHE A 522 -15.08 -13.87 16.92
CA PHE A 522 -14.40 -15.14 16.63
C PHE A 522 -15.32 -16.13 15.92
N ALA A 523 -16.59 -16.23 16.33
CA ALA A 523 -17.56 -17.07 15.63
C ALA A 523 -17.83 -16.60 14.19
N TYR A 524 -17.88 -15.28 13.96
CA TYR A 524 -17.97 -14.72 12.61
C TYR A 524 -16.79 -15.12 11.74
N ARG A 525 -15.57 -14.97 12.25
CA ARG A 525 -14.34 -15.37 11.57
C ARG A 525 -14.33 -16.85 11.22
N ASP A 526 -14.68 -17.71 12.17
CA ASP A 526 -14.70 -19.16 11.96
C ASP A 526 -15.76 -19.57 10.90
N ARG A 527 -16.91 -18.88 10.84
CA ARG A 527 -17.90 -19.07 9.77
C ARG A 527 -17.36 -18.66 8.41
N LEU A 528 -16.65 -17.51 8.32
CA LEU A 528 -16.11 -17.03 7.06
C LEU A 528 -15.05 -17.99 6.49
N ILE A 529 -14.21 -18.55 7.35
CA ILE A 529 -13.22 -19.56 6.96
C ILE A 529 -13.93 -20.79 6.36
N LYS A 530 -15.00 -21.27 7.01
CA LYS A 530 -15.80 -22.40 6.48
C LYS A 530 -16.44 -22.09 5.12
N VAL A 531 -16.92 -20.86 4.90
CA VAL A 531 -17.47 -20.43 3.59
C VAL A 531 -16.42 -20.55 2.50
N ILE A 532 -15.22 -20.08 2.76
CA ILE A 532 -14.11 -20.12 1.79
C ILE A 532 -13.58 -21.55 1.57
N ASP A 533 -13.47 -22.34 2.64
CA ASP A 533 -13.03 -23.73 2.54
C ASP A 533 -14.03 -24.61 1.76
N ALA A 534 -15.31 -24.26 1.77
CA ALA A 534 -16.34 -24.82 0.89
C ALA A 534 -16.29 -24.27 -0.56
N HIS A 535 -15.22 -23.58 -0.96
CA HIS A 535 -15.01 -22.94 -2.27
C HIS A 535 -16.06 -21.86 -2.65
N ASN A 536 -16.84 -21.35 -1.70
CA ASN A 536 -17.70 -20.22 -1.91
C ASN A 536 -16.91 -18.91 -1.85
N SER A 537 -17.42 -17.85 -2.48
CA SER A 537 -16.79 -16.54 -2.52
C SER A 537 -17.49 -15.55 -1.59
N PHE A 538 -16.80 -14.51 -1.18
CA PHE A 538 -17.42 -13.33 -0.60
C PHE A 538 -16.89 -12.08 -1.29
N CYS A 539 -17.51 -10.92 -1.10
CA CYS A 539 -17.06 -9.65 -1.62
C CYS A 539 -16.97 -8.58 -0.52
N THR A 540 -16.15 -7.56 -0.81
CA THR A 540 -16.01 -6.36 0.02
C THR A 540 -17.18 -5.40 -0.17
N TYR A 541 -17.13 -4.22 0.47
CA TYR A 541 -18.14 -3.19 0.34
C TYR A 541 -18.31 -2.71 -1.12
N ASP A 542 -17.20 -2.54 -1.83
CA ASP A 542 -17.13 -2.09 -3.23
C ASP A 542 -17.17 -3.25 -4.25
N MET A 543 -17.68 -4.42 -3.81
CA MET A 543 -17.88 -5.61 -4.66
C MET A 543 -16.58 -6.21 -5.24
N TYR A 544 -15.44 -5.99 -4.58
CA TYR A 544 -14.22 -6.72 -4.89
C TYR A 544 -14.34 -8.17 -4.40
N ILE A 545 -14.21 -9.12 -5.32
CA ILE A 545 -14.44 -10.55 -5.04
C ILE A 545 -13.20 -11.20 -4.41
N VAL A 546 -13.46 -12.04 -3.40
CA VAL A 546 -12.49 -12.96 -2.80
C VAL A 546 -12.88 -14.38 -3.18
N PRO A 547 -12.21 -14.97 -4.20
CA PRO A 547 -12.59 -16.28 -4.71
C PRO A 547 -12.25 -17.41 -3.73
N GLY A 548 -13.26 -18.21 -3.32
CA GLY A 548 -13.06 -19.31 -2.40
C GLY A 548 -12.05 -20.35 -2.90
N ARG A 549 -12.05 -20.64 -4.20
CA ARG A 549 -11.10 -21.58 -4.83
C ARG A 549 -9.63 -21.16 -4.69
N THR A 550 -9.37 -19.85 -4.64
CA THR A 550 -8.00 -19.30 -4.51
C THR A 550 -7.52 -19.27 -3.06
N TYR A 551 -8.47 -19.15 -2.12
CA TYR A 551 -8.14 -18.90 -0.71
C TYR A 551 -8.51 -20.04 0.23
N HIS A 552 -9.02 -21.18 -0.25
CA HIS A 552 -9.22 -22.37 0.59
C HIS A 552 -7.88 -22.78 1.26
N ASN A 553 -7.95 -23.28 2.48
CA ASN A 553 -6.78 -23.62 3.31
C ASN A 553 -5.87 -22.42 3.70
N LYS A 554 -6.34 -21.17 3.52
CA LYS A 554 -5.62 -19.95 3.94
C LYS A 554 -6.34 -19.24 5.10
N ALA A 555 -6.71 -19.97 6.13
CA ALA A 555 -7.55 -19.51 7.26
C ALA A 555 -7.09 -18.17 7.87
N THR A 556 -5.79 -17.95 8.04
CA THR A 556 -5.26 -16.69 8.59
C THR A 556 -5.57 -15.52 7.68
N THR A 557 -5.31 -15.66 6.37
CA THR A 557 -5.58 -14.60 5.37
C THR A 557 -7.07 -14.32 5.30
N VAL A 558 -7.90 -15.35 5.19
CA VAL A 558 -9.35 -15.25 5.11
C VAL A 558 -9.93 -14.59 6.35
N GLY A 559 -9.51 -15.03 7.55
CA GLY A 559 -10.02 -14.49 8.81
C GLY A 559 -9.65 -13.02 9.04
N ASN A 560 -8.57 -12.52 8.40
CA ASN A 560 -8.14 -11.12 8.50
C ASN A 560 -8.74 -10.23 7.41
N TRP A 561 -9.20 -10.82 6.31
CA TRP A 561 -9.66 -10.08 5.15
C TRP A 561 -10.73 -9.04 5.47
N PRO A 562 -11.85 -9.37 6.14
CA PRO A 562 -12.93 -8.43 6.39
C PRO A 562 -12.47 -7.17 7.11
N PHE A 563 -11.60 -7.35 8.09
CA PHE A 563 -11.15 -6.26 8.95
C PHE A 563 -10.19 -5.32 8.25
N GLN A 564 -9.26 -5.88 7.48
CA GLN A 564 -8.32 -5.07 6.70
C GLN A 564 -8.98 -4.42 5.48
N SER A 565 -9.86 -5.15 4.77
CA SER A 565 -10.57 -4.58 3.63
C SER A 565 -11.62 -3.55 4.07
N GLY A 566 -12.29 -3.75 5.21
CA GLY A 566 -13.25 -2.78 5.73
C GLY A 566 -12.65 -1.40 5.95
N GLY A 567 -11.44 -1.32 6.56
CA GLY A 567 -10.70 -0.06 6.66
C GLY A 567 -10.31 0.52 5.29
N SER A 568 -9.93 -0.35 4.34
CA SER A 568 -9.59 0.09 2.98
C SER A 568 -10.80 0.55 2.18
N ASP A 569 -11.97 -0.08 2.39
CA ASP A 569 -13.25 0.34 1.79
C ASP A 569 -13.63 1.75 2.26
N VAL A 570 -13.45 2.05 3.56
CA VAL A 570 -13.65 3.39 4.12
C VAL A 570 -12.77 4.41 3.42
N LEU A 571 -11.48 4.11 3.29
CA LEU A 571 -10.52 5.02 2.67
C LEU A 571 -10.83 5.27 1.18
N ARG A 572 -11.21 4.23 0.44
CA ARG A 572 -11.59 4.36 -0.97
C ARG A 572 -12.83 5.21 -1.15
N GLU A 573 -13.85 4.99 -0.35
CA GLU A 573 -15.07 5.80 -0.40
C GLU A 573 -14.82 7.25 0.04
N LEU A 574 -13.95 7.46 1.03
CA LEU A 574 -13.55 8.79 1.46
C LEU A 574 -12.87 9.57 0.32
N VAL A 575 -11.94 8.97 -0.39
CA VAL A 575 -11.27 9.61 -1.54
C VAL A 575 -12.27 9.92 -2.67
N ARG A 576 -13.24 9.02 -2.93
CA ARG A 576 -14.31 9.26 -3.93
C ARG A 576 -15.15 10.49 -3.58
N ILE A 577 -15.44 10.71 -2.30
CA ILE A 577 -16.26 11.82 -1.83
C ILE A 577 -15.45 13.10 -1.77
N LEU A 578 -14.24 13.08 -1.25
CA LEU A 578 -13.45 14.27 -0.99
C LEU A 578 -12.81 14.88 -2.24
N MET A 579 -12.27 14.06 -3.16
CA MET A 579 -11.55 14.58 -4.32
C MET A 579 -12.36 15.56 -5.21
N PRO A 580 -13.66 15.34 -5.48
CA PRO A 580 -14.45 16.31 -6.22
C PRO A 580 -14.65 17.65 -5.49
N LEU A 581 -14.53 17.65 -4.15
CA LEU A 581 -14.81 18.80 -3.28
C LEU A 581 -13.56 19.62 -2.93
N GLU A 582 -12.39 19.20 -3.37
CA GLU A 582 -11.10 19.83 -3.03
C GLU A 582 -11.04 21.33 -3.34
N LYS A 583 -11.52 21.73 -4.53
CA LYS A 583 -11.49 23.14 -4.95
C LYS A 583 -12.47 24.00 -4.13
N GLU A 584 -13.65 23.49 -3.87
CA GLU A 584 -14.70 24.18 -3.11
C GLU A 584 -14.25 24.43 -1.65
N HIS A 585 -13.68 23.39 -1.01
CA HIS A 585 -13.25 23.46 0.40
C HIS A 585 -11.76 23.77 0.60
N LYS A 586 -11.03 24.11 -0.48
CA LYS A 586 -9.64 24.62 -0.46
C LYS A 586 -8.65 23.68 0.25
N PHE A 587 -8.70 22.40 -0.07
CA PHE A 587 -7.68 21.41 0.31
C PHE A 587 -7.26 20.60 -0.92
N GLU A 588 -6.15 19.87 -0.82
CA GLU A 588 -5.63 18.98 -1.88
C GLU A 588 -5.12 17.70 -1.27
N ILE A 589 -5.71 16.55 -1.60
CA ILE A 589 -5.25 15.23 -1.15
C ILE A 589 -3.92 14.90 -1.80
N ILE A 590 -2.90 14.65 -0.99
CA ILE A 590 -1.53 14.37 -1.45
C ILE A 590 -1.20 12.88 -1.40
N THR A 591 -1.69 12.17 -0.38
CA THR A 591 -1.51 10.73 -0.27
C THR A 591 -2.41 10.14 0.82
N THR A 592 -2.36 8.81 0.93
CA THR A 592 -2.95 8.06 2.04
C THR A 592 -1.87 7.21 2.70
N ILE A 593 -1.92 7.06 4.02
CA ILE A 593 -0.97 6.26 4.80
C ILE A 593 -1.77 5.32 5.69
N HIS A 594 -1.83 4.04 5.35
CA HIS A 594 -2.66 3.03 6.02
C HIS A 594 -4.15 3.41 6.01
N ASP A 595 -4.64 4.01 7.08
CA ASP A 595 -5.99 4.49 7.33
C ASP A 595 -6.07 6.04 7.46
N ALA A 596 -4.92 6.71 7.41
CA ALA A 596 -4.82 8.16 7.43
C ALA A 596 -4.93 8.78 6.03
N ILE A 597 -5.40 10.01 5.98
CA ILE A 597 -5.38 10.88 4.81
C ILE A 597 -4.40 12.04 5.04
N VAL A 598 -3.58 12.33 4.03
CA VAL A 598 -2.63 13.43 4.05
C VAL A 598 -3.00 14.43 2.95
N PHE A 599 -3.15 15.68 3.32
CA PHE A 599 -3.60 16.73 2.40
C PHE A 599 -2.91 18.07 2.67
N LEU A 600 -2.85 18.90 1.66
CA LEU A 600 -2.43 20.29 1.75
C LEU A 600 -3.63 21.18 2.04
N VAL A 601 -3.43 22.21 2.84
CA VAL A 601 -4.41 23.23 3.18
C VAL A 601 -3.68 24.56 3.40
N ASP A 602 -4.36 25.68 3.18
CA ASP A 602 -3.82 26.99 3.53
C ASP A 602 -3.53 27.07 5.03
N GLU A 603 -2.43 27.71 5.40
CA GLU A 603 -2.05 27.89 6.79
C GLU A 603 -3.16 28.61 7.56
N GLY A 604 -3.59 28.01 8.69
CA GLY A 604 -4.70 28.56 9.49
C GLY A 604 -6.11 28.23 8.98
N ASN A 605 -6.28 27.52 7.87
CA ASN A 605 -7.60 27.12 7.38
C ASN A 605 -8.13 25.89 8.12
N TYR A 606 -8.53 26.09 9.36
CA TYR A 606 -9.12 25.03 10.21
C TYR A 606 -10.49 24.58 9.72
N GLU A 607 -11.22 25.41 8.95
CA GLU A 607 -12.50 25.04 8.36
C GLU A 607 -12.36 23.88 7.37
N ALA A 608 -11.35 23.93 6.50
CA ALA A 608 -11.06 22.84 5.58
C ALA A 608 -10.64 21.56 6.31
N ILE A 609 -9.84 21.68 7.39
CA ILE A 609 -9.43 20.54 8.20
C ILE A 609 -10.66 19.90 8.85
N GLU A 610 -11.52 20.69 9.45
CA GLU A 610 -12.74 20.20 10.10
C GLU A 610 -13.70 19.56 9.08
N PHE A 611 -13.83 20.14 7.89
CA PHE A 611 -14.60 19.57 6.79
C PHE A 611 -14.11 18.15 6.43
N VAL A 612 -12.80 17.97 6.27
CA VAL A 612 -12.21 16.65 6.00
C VAL A 612 -12.49 15.68 7.16
N LYS A 613 -12.29 16.13 8.42
CA LYS A 613 -12.53 15.34 9.64
C LYS A 613 -13.97 14.85 9.73
N GLN A 614 -14.95 15.71 9.48
CA GLN A 614 -16.37 15.37 9.49
C GLN A 614 -16.74 14.36 8.40
N ASN A 615 -16.18 14.51 7.20
CA ASN A 615 -16.37 13.54 6.13
C ASN A 615 -15.75 12.18 6.47
N MET A 616 -14.57 12.14 7.09
CA MET A 616 -13.97 10.89 7.59
C MET A 616 -14.94 10.15 8.52
N VAL A 617 -15.50 10.84 9.50
CA VAL A 617 -16.48 10.26 10.45
C VAL A 617 -17.73 9.78 9.72
N SER A 618 -18.34 10.62 8.90
CA SER A 618 -19.59 10.31 8.18
C SER A 618 -19.43 9.12 7.24
N VAL A 619 -18.38 9.12 6.44
CA VAL A 619 -18.09 8.05 5.47
C VAL A 619 -17.81 6.73 6.18
N ALA A 620 -16.99 6.73 7.22
CA ALA A 620 -16.69 5.51 7.95
C ALA A 620 -17.92 4.92 8.63
N ASN A 621 -18.75 5.75 9.29
CA ASN A 621 -20.00 5.30 9.89
C ASN A 621 -20.96 4.68 8.85
N LYS A 622 -21.05 5.29 7.66
CA LYS A 622 -21.88 4.79 6.54
C LYS A 622 -21.34 3.47 5.98
N VAL A 623 -20.06 3.43 5.61
CA VAL A 623 -19.44 2.27 4.96
C VAL A 623 -19.45 1.06 5.88
N LEU A 624 -19.09 1.25 7.15
CA LEU A 624 -19.04 0.18 8.14
C LEU A 624 -20.43 -0.17 8.69
N ASN A 625 -21.45 0.62 8.38
CA ASN A 625 -22.80 0.48 8.96
C ASN A 625 -22.71 0.41 10.49
N VAL A 626 -22.07 1.45 11.07
CA VAL A 626 -21.88 1.53 12.52
C VAL A 626 -23.22 1.57 13.24
N LYS A 627 -23.32 0.83 14.34
CA LYS A 627 -24.55 0.73 15.14
C LYS A 627 -24.95 2.11 15.68
N SER A 628 -26.25 2.40 15.69
CA SER A 628 -26.80 3.62 16.30
C SER A 628 -26.34 3.77 17.76
N GLY A 629 -25.97 5.00 18.14
CA GLY A 629 -25.39 5.32 19.46
C GLY A 629 -23.89 5.13 19.55
N TYR A 630 -23.22 4.73 18.45
CA TYR A 630 -21.76 4.69 18.33
C TYR A 630 -21.32 5.49 17.11
N THR A 631 -20.09 5.99 17.16
CA THR A 631 -19.45 6.68 16.05
C THR A 631 -17.97 6.38 16.04
N ILE A 632 -17.36 6.35 14.87
CA ILE A 632 -15.91 6.31 14.77
C ILE A 632 -15.34 7.69 15.05
N GLU A 633 -14.19 7.74 15.69
CA GLU A 633 -13.50 8.98 16.02
C GLU A 633 -12.29 9.16 15.08
N VAL A 634 -12.01 10.42 14.77
CA VAL A 634 -10.81 10.86 14.06
C VAL A 634 -9.95 11.62 15.06
N GLY A 635 -8.65 11.33 15.05
CA GLY A 635 -7.68 11.99 15.92
C GLY A 635 -7.58 13.49 15.65
N GLU A 636 -6.82 14.17 16.49
CA GLU A 636 -6.49 15.58 16.25
C GLU A 636 -5.60 15.70 15.01
N PRO A 637 -5.71 16.81 14.27
CA PRO A 637 -4.91 17.03 13.07
C PRO A 637 -3.42 17.15 13.42
N ASP A 638 -2.60 16.37 12.75
CA ASP A 638 -1.15 16.43 12.88
C ASP A 638 -0.56 17.22 11.70
N ILE A 639 0.04 18.40 11.99
CA ILE A 639 0.72 19.20 10.97
C ILE A 639 2.11 18.59 10.80
N ILE A 640 2.27 17.74 9.80
CA ILE A 640 3.51 16.98 9.58
C ILE A 640 4.59 17.77 8.84
N ALA A 641 4.23 18.83 8.14
CA ALA A 641 5.17 19.79 7.56
C ALA A 641 4.52 21.15 7.30
N SER A 642 5.30 22.21 7.51
CA SER A 642 5.00 23.59 7.12
C SER A 642 6.31 24.33 6.87
N GLY A 643 6.27 25.66 6.66
CA GLY A 643 7.49 26.46 6.56
C GLY A 643 8.43 26.27 7.76
N ASP A 644 7.89 26.09 8.96
CA ASP A 644 8.62 26.01 10.24
C ASP A 644 8.64 24.60 10.83
N ILE A 645 7.67 23.77 10.51
CA ILE A 645 7.53 22.39 11.03
C ILE A 645 8.08 21.40 10.02
N TRP A 646 9.11 20.65 10.38
CA TRP A 646 9.78 19.69 9.51
C TRP A 646 9.47 18.21 9.86
N SER A 647 8.91 18.00 11.04
CA SER A 647 8.42 16.72 11.51
C SER A 647 7.64 16.95 12.81
N PRO A 648 6.57 16.20 13.09
CA PRO A 648 5.89 16.23 14.39
C PRO A 648 6.77 15.66 15.52
N ASP A 649 7.77 14.86 15.18
CA ASP A 649 8.78 14.30 16.11
C ASP A 649 9.97 15.26 16.22
N LYS A 650 10.06 16.01 17.34
CA LYS A 650 11.10 17.02 17.59
C LYS A 650 12.52 16.44 17.47
N ASP A 651 12.76 15.24 18.01
CA ASP A 651 14.09 14.60 17.96
C ASP A 651 14.48 14.28 16.49
N LYS A 652 13.52 13.89 15.66
CA LYS A 652 13.77 13.61 14.24
C LYS A 652 13.94 14.91 13.44
N ALA A 653 13.24 15.96 13.79
CA ALA A 653 13.45 17.29 13.20
C ALA A 653 14.87 17.81 13.50
N GLU A 654 15.33 17.71 14.74
CA GLU A 654 16.70 18.10 15.11
C GLU A 654 17.75 17.20 14.42
N GLN A 655 17.51 15.91 14.32
CA GLN A 655 18.39 15.01 13.56
C GLN A 655 18.46 15.41 12.07
N PHE A 656 17.35 15.82 11.47
CA PHE A 656 17.36 16.30 10.08
C PHE A 656 18.11 17.63 9.94
N LYS A 657 17.92 18.57 10.88
CA LYS A 657 18.68 19.83 10.92
C LYS A 657 20.19 19.56 11.00
N ALA A 658 20.60 18.56 11.79
CA ALA A 658 22.00 18.14 11.84
C ALA A 658 22.49 17.60 10.49
N PHE A 659 21.67 16.85 9.76
CA PHE A 659 22.02 16.42 8.40
C PHE A 659 22.24 17.59 7.44
N LEU A 660 21.43 18.65 7.54
CA LEU A 660 21.59 19.86 6.72
C LEU A 660 22.85 20.68 7.05
N LYS A 661 23.36 20.58 8.29
CA LYS A 661 24.62 21.21 8.70
C LYS A 661 25.85 20.42 8.32
N THR A 662 25.70 19.18 7.83
CA THR A 662 26.83 18.35 7.37
C THR A 662 27.42 18.98 6.13
N GLU A 663 28.72 19.30 6.15
CA GLU A 663 29.44 19.84 5.00
C GLU A 663 29.87 18.72 4.05
N ALA A 664 29.81 18.98 2.75
CA ALA A 664 30.37 18.09 1.74
C ALA A 664 31.88 18.21 1.77
N ILE A 665 32.57 17.09 1.83
CA ILE A 665 34.05 17.03 1.75
C ILE A 665 34.49 17.25 0.32
#